data_94924b5d339ca2f8b8df31d2301a8768
#
_entry.id   94924b5d339ca2f8b8df31d2301a8768
#
_cell.length_a   1.000
_cell.length_b   1.000
_cell.length_c   1.000
_cell.angle_alpha   90.00
_cell.angle_beta   90.00
_cell.angle_gamma   90.00
#
_symmetry.space_group_name_H-M   'P 1'
#
loop_
_entity.id
_entity.type
_entity.pdbx_description
1 polymer ?
#
loop_
_entity_poly.entity_id
_entity_poly.type
_entity_poly.pdbx_seq_one_letter_code
_entity_poly.pdbx_strand_id
1 'polypeptide(L)'
;MLSEVHAPCDYKAVILKSTAFSQTHQMIMESRAFCLMLCCFINVCNLHPIIRPSNGLSECHKKSSLPALEVLPGGGWDNLRNIDMGRVMNLSYSQCQTTEDGVYFIPDEVFVIPQKVSGVGTNSEIITSWLEPKSSTSSSINADASFLSVLNGKFSEENRRIKSHQVRECSVTSQVQVRNHLYTVKAYPDFTLDSRFAQRANKIADAIENNQTRLATYLSEKLILDYGTHVITSVDAGAILVQEDYLKKTYFSKVQSDMSSVSVAAGLNFFDKLKFDIRSEVSQENSNLQSYQGNITYSLTESHGGALFYPGITLQKWQESTLNNLVAIDRSGLPIHFFLNPSTFPDLPAPTVNKIALSVRKAAEQYYKVNTIPGCVNPDSKNFDFQANVDDASCEGPVTNLSFGGIYQQCTPLTLDGSTICDKTAQKNPATGDYSCPPLYYPTLLHTETIERGYNNYECSKDCDNCGFLWLSTCCDQTCGDAYRVRRAKLETYWCSSTQKIPEFSGYLFGGLFGPGMQNPLTKSNSCPPNYFTQHFLSNGMMVCISTDYKTGTRLSVPFAGFFSCQSGNPLAKNQSCCPPQFSQHLAAISDGCQILYCVQSVVFTGGELKPIRLPPFIRPPLFDMIVTNTVAVMTEGHRSWVRVGETEMWRLAKPGEINQMAPVSDASSSSQMSGGEKAGVVIGVMVLVVLVVAVFIMKRRRMSSAEL
;
A
#
# COMPACT_ATOMS: atom_id res chain seq x y z
N MET A 1 -7.26 12.72 45.30
CA MET A 1 -7.24 11.43 45.99
C MET A 1 -6.67 10.46 44.96
N LEU A 2 -5.32 10.29 44.90
CA LEU A 2 -4.45 9.34 45.58
C LEU A 2 -4.96 7.91 45.37
N SER A 3 -4.26 7.04 44.61
CA SER A 3 -3.07 6.36 45.12
C SER A 3 -2.29 5.65 44.00
N GLU A 4 -0.99 5.89 43.98
CA GLU A 4 0.05 5.07 43.38
C GLU A 4 0.15 3.70 44.08
N VAL A 5 0.50 2.66 43.31
CA VAL A 5 1.08 1.43 43.87
C VAL A 5 2.33 1.04 43.10
N HIS A 6 3.46 1.34 43.69
CA HIS A 6 4.75 0.73 43.39
C HIS A 6 4.83 -0.67 44.00
N ALA A 7 5.41 -1.62 43.28
CA ALA A 7 5.90 -2.87 43.86
C ALA A 7 7.41 -3.04 43.52
N PRO A 8 8.26 -3.37 44.50
CA PRO A 8 9.69 -3.47 44.34
C PRO A 8 10.15 -4.90 43.99
N CYS A 9 11.18 -4.97 43.16
CA CYS A 9 11.97 -6.20 42.93
C CYS A 9 12.95 -6.43 44.05
N ASP A 10 12.78 -7.52 44.79
CA ASP A 10 13.76 -8.02 45.78
C ASP A 10 14.77 -8.95 45.11
N TYR A 11 16.04 -8.57 45.17
CA TYR A 11 17.20 -9.44 44.90
C TYR A 11 17.61 -10.13 46.19
N LYS A 12 17.46 -11.46 46.26
CA LYS A 12 18.18 -12.30 47.28
C LYS A 12 19.42 -12.89 46.66
N ALA A 13 20.56 -12.40 47.09
CA ALA A 13 21.85 -13.01 46.87
C ALA A 13 22.02 -14.20 47.85
N VAL A 14 22.30 -15.39 47.30
CA VAL A 14 22.73 -16.56 48.07
C VAL A 14 24.22 -16.75 47.81
N ILE A 15 24.98 -16.55 48.87
CA ILE A 15 26.42 -16.84 48.97
C ILE A 15 26.59 -18.35 49.19
N LEU A 16 27.23 -19.06 48.25
CA LEU A 16 27.84 -20.36 48.48
C LEU A 16 29.34 -20.26 48.23
N LYS A 17 30.10 -20.53 49.31
CA LYS A 17 31.55 -20.50 49.33
C LYS A 17 32.19 -21.71 48.65
N SER A 18 33.17 -21.38 47.78
CA SER A 18 34.50 -21.97 47.67
C SER A 18 34.67 -23.49 47.79
N THR A 19 34.84 -24.20 46.66
CA THR A 19 35.92 -25.18 46.41
C THR A 19 35.86 -25.66 44.95
N ALA A 20 36.32 -24.86 43.99
CA ALA A 20 36.54 -25.27 42.58
C ALA A 20 37.47 -24.28 41.87
N PHE A 21 38.58 -23.89 42.47
CA PHE A 21 39.42 -22.81 41.91
C PHE A 21 40.47 -23.28 40.89
N SER A 22 40.47 -24.57 40.49
CA SER A 22 41.47 -25.10 39.54
C SER A 22 40.90 -25.54 38.18
N GLN A 23 39.62 -25.90 38.09
CA GLN A 23 39.04 -26.35 36.82
C GLN A 23 38.38 -25.23 36.00
N THR A 24 38.00 -24.12 36.60
CA THR A 24 37.37 -22.99 35.94
C THR A 24 38.35 -22.14 35.11
N HIS A 25 39.64 -22.10 35.50
CA HIS A 25 40.62 -21.30 34.73
C HIS A 25 40.96 -21.92 33.36
N GLN A 26 40.90 -23.26 33.24
CA GLN A 26 41.20 -23.94 31.99
C GLN A 26 40.00 -23.90 31.02
N MET A 27 38.77 -23.99 31.53
CA MET A 27 37.55 -23.79 30.72
C MET A 27 37.38 -22.34 30.25
N ILE A 28 37.80 -21.36 31.04
CA ILE A 28 37.70 -19.93 30.66
C ILE A 28 38.77 -19.60 29.59
N MET A 29 39.95 -20.23 29.63
CA MET A 29 40.97 -20.06 28.59
C MET A 29 40.57 -20.72 27.27
N GLU A 30 39.97 -21.92 27.27
CA GLU A 30 39.46 -22.59 26.08
C GLU A 30 38.23 -21.86 25.51
N SER A 31 37.36 -21.31 26.37
CA SER A 31 36.22 -20.46 25.93
C SER A 31 36.69 -19.15 25.32
N ARG A 32 37.74 -18.52 25.83
CA ARG A 32 38.32 -17.29 25.27
C ARG A 32 39.05 -17.55 23.97
N ALA A 33 39.74 -18.70 23.80
CA ALA A 33 40.33 -19.09 22.52
C ALA A 33 39.29 -19.43 21.48
N PHE A 34 38.17 -20.05 21.88
CA PHE A 34 37.03 -20.33 20.96
C PHE A 34 36.26 -19.05 20.57
N CYS A 35 36.05 -18.11 21.53
CA CYS A 35 35.50 -16.80 21.22
C CYS A 35 36.43 -15.96 20.34
N LEU A 36 37.75 -16.01 20.56
CA LEU A 36 38.72 -15.33 19.68
C LEU A 36 38.77 -15.96 18.30
N MET A 37 38.69 -17.28 18.16
CA MET A 37 38.55 -17.92 16.84
C MET A 37 37.22 -17.60 16.19
N LEU A 38 36.10 -17.60 16.93
CA LEU A 38 34.80 -17.20 16.41
C LEU A 38 34.78 -15.72 15.99
N CYS A 39 35.38 -14.84 16.76
CA CYS A 39 35.57 -13.43 16.40
C CYS A 39 36.52 -13.25 15.23
N CYS A 40 37.56 -14.08 15.05
CA CYS A 40 38.38 -14.07 13.84
C CYS A 40 37.64 -14.62 12.61
N PHE A 41 36.79 -15.64 12.75
CA PHE A 41 35.94 -16.12 11.69
C PHE A 41 34.84 -15.11 11.31
N ILE A 42 34.29 -14.38 12.30
CA ILE A 42 33.30 -13.31 12.05
C ILE A 42 33.97 -12.08 11.41
N ASN A 43 35.27 -11.82 11.71
CA ASN A 43 36.03 -10.74 11.05
C ASN A 43 36.55 -11.11 9.65
N VAL A 44 36.57 -12.41 9.27
CA VAL A 44 36.92 -12.87 7.92
C VAL A 44 35.67 -12.98 7.03
N CYS A 45 34.47 -13.11 7.60
CA CYS A 45 33.26 -12.73 6.89
C CYS A 45 33.27 -11.20 6.79
N ASN A 46 33.73 -10.66 5.68
CA ASN A 46 33.59 -9.26 5.32
C ASN A 46 32.08 -8.87 5.35
N LEU A 47 31.55 -8.69 6.55
CA LEU A 47 30.49 -7.75 6.79
C LEU A 47 31.14 -6.39 6.54
N HIS A 48 31.28 -6.03 5.26
CA HIS A 48 31.39 -4.62 4.91
C HIS A 48 30.18 -3.98 5.61
N PRO A 49 30.39 -3.07 6.56
CA PRO A 49 29.28 -2.25 7.00
C PRO A 49 28.69 -1.73 5.69
N ILE A 50 27.38 -1.86 5.52
CA ILE A 50 26.68 -1.20 4.41
C ILE A 50 26.94 0.28 4.68
N ILE A 51 28.06 0.78 4.14
CA ILE A 51 28.38 2.19 4.15
C ILE A 51 27.34 2.78 3.24
N ARG A 52 26.27 3.31 3.87
CA ARG A 52 25.31 4.12 3.12
C ARG A 52 26.14 5.20 2.47
N PRO A 53 26.07 5.33 1.13
CA PRO A 53 26.81 6.39 0.47
C PRO A 53 26.43 7.70 1.15
N SER A 54 27.43 8.44 1.61
CA SER A 54 27.23 9.77 2.19
C SER A 54 26.59 10.62 1.13
N ASN A 55 25.47 11.31 1.48
CA ASN A 55 24.84 12.25 0.55
C ASN A 55 25.62 13.57 0.41
N GLY A 56 26.79 13.69 1.01
CA GLY A 56 27.66 14.87 0.96
C GLY A 56 27.36 15.93 2.03
N LEU A 57 26.20 15.90 2.70
CA LEU A 57 25.80 16.94 3.66
C LEU A 57 26.80 17.08 4.84
N SER A 58 27.33 15.95 5.32
CA SER A 58 28.34 15.97 6.39
C SER A 58 29.64 16.70 6.00
N GLU A 59 30.01 16.65 4.71
CA GLU A 59 31.15 17.39 4.21
C GLU A 59 30.87 18.89 4.10
N CYS A 60 29.62 19.27 3.76
CA CYS A 60 29.18 20.66 3.76
C CYS A 60 29.18 21.25 5.16
N HIS A 61 28.72 20.49 6.16
CA HIS A 61 28.72 20.91 7.57
C HIS A 61 30.16 21.12 8.13
N LYS A 62 31.20 20.49 7.55
CA LYS A 62 32.59 20.81 7.91
C LYS A 62 33.02 22.21 7.46
N LYS A 63 32.37 22.74 6.39
CA LYS A 63 32.67 24.06 5.83
C LYS A 63 31.84 25.18 6.46
N SER A 64 30.58 24.89 6.83
CA SER A 64 29.65 25.85 7.42
C SER A 64 28.67 25.10 8.36
N SER A 65 28.22 25.79 9.41
CA SER A 65 27.24 25.25 10.37
C SER A 65 25.77 25.47 9.96
N LEU A 66 25.50 25.82 8.69
CA LEU A 66 24.15 26.06 8.21
C LEU A 66 23.30 24.76 8.30
N PRO A 67 22.02 24.86 8.68
CA PRO A 67 21.11 23.74 8.60
C PRO A 67 20.77 23.40 7.15
N ALA A 68 20.40 22.17 6.87
CA ALA A 68 19.81 21.79 5.58
C ALA A 68 18.34 22.17 5.55
N LEU A 69 17.85 22.60 4.38
CA LEU A 69 16.42 22.82 4.18
C LEU A 69 15.70 21.46 4.23
N GLU A 70 14.72 21.33 5.13
CA GLU A 70 13.98 20.07 5.32
C GLU A 70 12.82 19.91 4.35
N VAL A 71 12.23 21.02 3.91
CA VAL A 71 11.09 21.04 2.99
C VAL A 71 11.57 20.95 1.56
N LEU A 72 11.53 19.74 1.00
CA LEU A 72 12.13 19.43 -0.30
C LEU A 72 11.14 18.72 -1.24
N PRO A 73 11.19 18.99 -2.56
CA PRO A 73 10.54 18.17 -3.57
C PRO A 73 11.23 16.80 -3.74
N GLY A 74 10.75 16.00 -4.70
CA GLY A 74 11.34 14.72 -5.06
C GLY A 74 10.90 13.55 -4.18
N GLY A 75 10.01 13.79 -3.21
CA GLY A 75 9.30 12.75 -2.49
C GLY A 75 8.14 12.19 -3.31
N GLY A 76 7.79 10.93 -3.08
CA GLY A 76 6.53 10.37 -3.54
C GLY A 76 5.36 10.92 -2.73
N TRP A 77 4.17 10.87 -3.29
CA TRP A 77 2.95 11.39 -2.70
C TRP A 77 1.76 10.48 -2.98
N ASP A 78 1.03 10.12 -1.94
CA ASP A 78 -0.25 9.44 -2.10
C ASP A 78 -1.38 10.47 -2.20
N ASN A 79 -1.84 10.71 -3.41
CA ASN A 79 -2.83 11.77 -3.68
C ASN A 79 -4.26 11.42 -3.22
N LEU A 80 -4.54 10.17 -2.85
CA LEU A 80 -5.80 9.79 -2.22
C LEU A 80 -5.84 10.15 -0.73
N ARG A 81 -4.69 9.99 -0.03
CA ARG A 81 -4.55 10.19 1.42
C ARG A 81 -3.95 11.55 1.81
N ASN A 82 -3.34 12.27 0.88
CA ASN A 82 -2.54 13.47 1.14
C ASN A 82 -1.40 13.21 2.14
N ILE A 83 -0.58 12.20 1.87
CA ILE A 83 0.59 11.88 2.70
C ILE A 83 1.86 11.74 1.88
N ASP A 84 2.98 12.13 2.49
CA ASP A 84 4.31 11.93 1.93
C ASP A 84 4.69 10.44 1.94
N MET A 85 5.37 9.98 0.89
CA MET A 85 5.76 8.60 0.65
C MET A 85 7.28 8.49 0.45
N GLY A 86 7.76 7.34 -0.04
CA GLY A 86 9.18 7.11 -0.30
C GLY A 86 9.80 8.12 -1.27
N ARG A 87 11.08 8.39 -1.13
CA ARG A 87 11.80 9.34 -1.99
C ARG A 87 12.06 8.76 -3.37
N VAL A 88 11.79 9.56 -4.40
CA VAL A 88 11.98 9.21 -5.82
C VAL A 88 13.20 9.90 -6.41
N MET A 89 13.44 11.16 -6.06
CA MET A 89 14.61 11.95 -6.47
C MET A 89 15.82 11.63 -5.59
N ASN A 90 16.99 11.53 -6.20
CA ASN A 90 18.25 11.40 -5.48
C ASN A 90 18.52 12.65 -4.63
N LEU A 91 19.07 12.45 -3.45
CA LEU A 91 19.37 13.53 -2.51
C LEU A 91 20.89 13.62 -2.34
N SER A 92 21.52 14.55 -3.09
CA SER A 92 22.95 14.83 -3.05
C SER A 92 23.21 16.29 -2.66
N TYR A 93 24.27 16.52 -1.87
CA TYR A 93 24.78 17.83 -1.46
C TYR A 93 26.26 17.97 -1.84
N SER A 94 26.69 17.40 -2.97
CA SER A 94 28.11 17.39 -3.41
C SER A 94 28.64 18.79 -3.68
N GLN A 95 27.79 19.72 -4.10
CA GLN A 95 28.14 21.10 -4.42
C GLN A 95 28.02 22.06 -3.21
N CYS A 96 27.44 21.63 -2.10
CA CYS A 96 27.16 22.44 -0.92
C CYS A 96 26.45 23.76 -1.26
N GLN A 97 25.45 23.70 -2.14
CA GLN A 97 24.64 24.86 -2.52
C GLN A 97 23.85 25.38 -1.32
N THR A 98 23.59 26.69 -1.31
CA THR A 98 22.79 27.34 -0.28
C THR A 98 21.63 28.10 -0.90
N THR A 99 20.61 28.40 -0.09
CA THR A 99 19.59 29.39 -0.44
C THR A 99 20.21 30.74 -0.75
N GLU A 100 19.53 31.58 -1.55
CA GLU A 100 20.02 32.91 -1.95
C GLU A 100 20.35 33.83 -0.74
N ASP A 101 19.60 33.69 0.34
CA ASP A 101 19.79 34.38 1.62
C ASP A 101 20.88 33.77 2.52
N GLY A 102 21.46 32.62 2.10
CA GLY A 102 22.52 31.94 2.83
C GLY A 102 22.09 31.29 4.14
N VAL A 103 20.80 30.97 4.33
CA VAL A 103 20.26 30.43 5.58
C VAL A 103 20.32 28.92 5.62
N TYR A 104 20.10 28.21 4.48
CA TYR A 104 20.01 26.77 4.42
C TYR A 104 20.90 26.16 3.34
N PHE A 105 21.45 24.97 3.60
CA PHE A 105 21.94 24.10 2.54
C PHE A 105 20.79 23.52 1.73
N ILE A 106 20.94 23.46 0.40
CA ILE A 106 19.99 22.86 -0.53
C ILE A 106 20.65 21.74 -1.33
N PRO A 107 19.88 20.70 -1.72
CA PRO A 107 20.39 19.62 -2.57
C PRO A 107 20.79 20.11 -3.97
N ASP A 108 21.72 19.37 -4.61
CA ASP A 108 22.22 19.69 -5.95
C ASP A 108 21.14 19.67 -7.05
N GLU A 109 20.09 18.87 -6.87
CA GLU A 109 18.98 18.64 -7.81
C GLU A 109 17.80 19.62 -7.59
N VAL A 110 17.98 20.67 -6.78
CA VAL A 110 16.90 21.59 -6.38
C VAL A 110 17.35 23.04 -6.56
N PHE A 111 16.40 23.89 -6.87
CA PHE A 111 16.59 25.34 -6.76
C PHE A 111 15.48 25.98 -5.92
N VAL A 112 15.83 27.08 -5.27
CA VAL A 112 14.94 27.77 -4.32
C VAL A 112 14.67 29.18 -4.80
N ILE A 113 13.41 29.58 -4.82
CA ILE A 113 12.96 30.92 -5.17
C ILE A 113 12.47 31.58 -3.87
N PRO A 114 13.17 32.57 -3.32
CA PRO A 114 12.72 33.28 -2.14
C PRO A 114 11.52 34.16 -2.50
N GLN A 115 10.55 34.26 -1.59
CA GLN A 115 9.45 35.20 -1.73
C GLN A 115 9.91 36.61 -1.34
N LYS A 116 9.88 37.49 -2.32
CA LYS A 116 10.34 38.91 -2.14
C LYS A 116 9.25 39.83 -1.57
N VAL A 117 8.01 39.35 -1.53
CA VAL A 117 6.87 40.09 -0.98
C VAL A 117 6.52 39.51 0.38
N SER A 118 6.88 40.18 1.43
CA SER A 118 6.47 39.86 2.79
C SER A 118 5.00 40.26 2.98
N GLY A 119 4.09 39.36 2.62
CA GLY A 119 2.66 39.56 2.82
C GLY A 119 2.05 38.28 3.38
N VAL A 120 1.23 38.42 4.42
CA VAL A 120 0.41 37.32 4.89
C VAL A 120 -0.81 37.21 3.98
N GLY A 121 -0.88 36.15 3.21
CA GLY A 121 -2.08 35.84 2.44
C GLY A 121 -3.18 35.31 3.38
N THR A 122 -4.33 35.98 3.40
CA THR A 122 -5.53 35.48 4.08
C THR A 122 -6.52 34.97 3.06
N ASN A 123 -7.07 33.81 3.29
CA ASN A 123 -8.11 33.22 2.45
C ASN A 123 -9.24 32.70 3.34
N SER A 124 -10.49 33.03 2.99
CA SER A 124 -11.67 32.50 3.64
C SER A 124 -12.56 31.82 2.61
N GLU A 125 -12.88 30.57 2.84
CA GLU A 125 -13.65 29.73 1.93
C GLU A 125 -14.78 29.01 2.66
N ILE A 126 -15.91 28.88 1.98
CA ILE A 126 -17.05 28.11 2.47
C ILE A 126 -17.14 26.79 1.70
N ILE A 127 -16.96 25.69 2.41
CA ILE A 127 -17.03 24.33 1.87
C ILE A 127 -18.44 23.80 2.13
N THR A 128 -19.29 23.85 1.12
CA THR A 128 -20.68 23.39 1.21
C THR A 128 -20.83 21.89 1.08
N SER A 129 -19.87 21.24 0.41
CA SER A 129 -19.87 19.81 0.19
C SER A 129 -18.46 19.21 0.36
N TRP A 130 -18.35 18.17 1.18
CA TRP A 130 -17.14 17.36 1.35
C TRP A 130 -16.70 16.64 0.07
N LEU A 131 -17.56 16.61 -0.99
CA LEU A 131 -17.21 16.05 -2.29
C LEU A 131 -16.23 16.91 -3.07
N GLU A 132 -16.14 18.19 -2.78
CA GLU A 132 -15.13 19.05 -3.37
C GLU A 132 -13.75 18.72 -2.78
N PRO A 133 -12.73 18.47 -3.62
CA PRO A 133 -11.38 18.22 -3.12
C PRO A 133 -10.83 19.52 -2.52
N LYS A 134 -10.73 19.57 -1.22
CA LYS A 134 -10.14 20.69 -0.48
C LYS A 134 -8.98 20.16 0.36
N SER A 135 -7.92 20.93 0.41
CA SER A 135 -6.80 20.68 1.31
C SER A 135 -6.08 21.98 1.63
N SER A 136 -5.78 22.16 2.89
CA SER A 136 -5.04 23.31 3.36
C SER A 136 -3.58 23.32 2.92
N THR A 137 -2.97 22.14 2.71
CA THR A 137 -1.52 21.98 2.46
C THR A 137 -1.15 21.25 1.18
N SER A 138 -2.14 20.86 0.38
CA SER A 138 -1.94 20.08 -0.86
C SER A 138 -2.95 20.43 -1.95
N SER A 139 -3.43 21.69 -1.99
CA SER A 139 -4.45 22.11 -2.96
C SER A 139 -3.98 22.00 -4.39
N SER A 140 -2.73 22.36 -4.68
CA SER A 140 -2.20 22.34 -6.05
C SER A 140 -2.06 20.93 -6.61
N ILE A 141 -1.55 19.98 -5.83
CA ILE A 141 -1.39 18.59 -6.29
C ILE A 141 -2.75 17.86 -6.39
N ASN A 142 -3.71 18.21 -5.53
CA ASN A 142 -5.06 17.66 -5.60
C ASN A 142 -5.84 18.18 -6.83
N ALA A 143 -5.45 19.31 -7.40
CA ALA A 143 -6.03 19.84 -8.63
C ALA A 143 -5.57 19.10 -9.90
N ASP A 144 -4.62 18.16 -9.78
CA ASP A 144 -4.18 17.35 -10.91
C ASP A 144 -5.35 16.52 -11.47
N ALA A 145 -5.63 16.69 -12.76
CA ALA A 145 -6.72 16.04 -13.48
C ALA A 145 -6.37 14.63 -13.99
N SER A 146 -5.22 14.09 -13.57
CA SER A 146 -4.83 12.72 -13.93
C SER A 146 -5.71 11.69 -13.23
N PHE A 147 -5.90 10.53 -13.84
CA PHE A 147 -6.72 9.41 -13.36
C PHE A 147 -8.15 9.84 -12.96
N LEU A 148 -8.66 9.32 -11.87
CA LEU A 148 -9.94 9.66 -11.28
C LEU A 148 -9.77 10.81 -10.26
N SER A 149 -9.43 12.00 -10.73
CA SER A 149 -9.11 13.19 -9.92
C SER A 149 -10.16 13.55 -8.88
N VAL A 150 -11.42 13.16 -9.10
CA VAL A 150 -12.51 13.33 -8.12
C VAL A 150 -12.23 12.66 -6.77
N LEU A 151 -11.31 11.70 -6.72
CA LEU A 151 -10.89 11.02 -5.50
C LEU A 151 -9.68 11.67 -4.80
N ASN A 152 -9.04 12.66 -5.40
CA ASN A 152 -7.89 13.32 -4.81
C ASN A 152 -8.22 13.88 -3.43
N GLY A 153 -7.43 13.52 -2.42
CA GLY A 153 -7.62 13.91 -1.02
C GLY A 153 -8.82 13.31 -0.28
N LYS A 154 -9.65 12.46 -0.92
CA LYS A 154 -10.89 11.93 -0.30
C LYS A 154 -10.64 11.04 0.92
N PHE A 155 -9.47 10.45 1.03
CA PHE A 155 -9.05 9.63 2.17
C PHE A 155 -8.09 10.37 3.11
N SER A 156 -7.88 11.67 2.92
CA SER A 156 -7.13 12.50 3.86
C SER A 156 -7.89 12.63 5.19
N GLU A 157 -7.14 12.89 6.25
CA GLU A 157 -7.73 13.09 7.57
C GLU A 157 -8.65 14.33 7.59
N GLU A 158 -8.22 15.40 6.94
CA GLU A 158 -9.00 16.64 6.76
C GLU A 158 -10.35 16.37 6.07
N ASN A 159 -10.37 15.69 4.92
CA ASN A 159 -11.63 15.39 4.22
C ASN A 159 -12.54 14.46 5.02
N ARG A 160 -11.98 13.47 5.73
CA ARG A 160 -12.75 12.57 6.60
C ARG A 160 -13.39 13.32 7.77
N ARG A 161 -12.68 14.30 8.35
CA ARG A 161 -13.20 15.17 9.40
C ARG A 161 -14.37 16.04 8.88
N ILE A 162 -14.15 16.73 7.75
CA ILE A 162 -15.18 17.56 7.11
C ILE A 162 -16.43 16.73 6.82
N LYS A 163 -16.29 15.57 6.16
CA LYS A 163 -17.40 14.67 5.86
C LYS A 163 -18.18 14.25 7.13
N SER A 164 -17.45 13.87 8.18
CA SER A 164 -18.07 13.42 9.42
C SER A 164 -18.92 14.51 10.08
N HIS A 165 -18.42 15.74 10.16
CA HIS A 165 -19.17 16.85 10.76
C HIS A 165 -20.32 17.31 9.85
N GLN A 166 -20.08 17.45 8.53
CA GLN A 166 -21.15 17.86 7.61
C GLN A 166 -22.33 16.90 7.60
N VAL A 167 -22.08 15.59 7.67
CA VAL A 167 -23.14 14.58 7.63
C VAL A 167 -23.78 14.37 8.99
N ARG A 168 -23.00 14.24 10.08
CA ARG A 168 -23.55 13.90 11.41
C ARG A 168 -24.19 15.09 12.10
N GLU A 169 -23.66 16.30 11.92
CA GLU A 169 -24.13 17.51 12.57
C GLU A 169 -24.99 18.40 11.66
N CYS A 170 -25.24 17.95 10.42
CA CYS A 170 -25.93 18.76 9.41
C CYS A 170 -25.31 20.16 9.30
N SER A 171 -23.99 20.21 9.13
CA SER A 171 -23.21 21.45 9.10
C SER A 171 -22.67 21.79 7.71
N VAL A 172 -22.22 23.04 7.56
CA VAL A 172 -21.41 23.57 6.45
C VAL A 172 -20.08 24.00 7.06
N THR A 173 -18.98 23.81 6.36
CA THR A 173 -17.65 24.15 6.86
C THR A 173 -17.20 25.49 6.34
N SER A 174 -16.79 26.38 7.22
CA SER A 174 -16.06 27.61 6.89
C SER A 174 -14.60 27.41 7.23
N GLN A 175 -13.70 27.58 6.25
CA GLN A 175 -12.27 27.45 6.43
C GLN A 175 -11.58 28.81 6.22
N VAL A 176 -10.86 29.28 7.21
CA VAL A 176 -10.04 30.49 7.12
C VAL A 176 -8.57 30.08 7.23
N GLN A 177 -7.76 30.57 6.32
CA GLN A 177 -6.33 30.27 6.26
C GLN A 177 -5.50 31.55 6.27
N VAL A 178 -4.41 31.53 7.04
CA VAL A 178 -3.36 32.54 7.00
C VAL A 178 -2.06 31.86 6.62
N ARG A 179 -1.46 32.25 5.50
CA ARG A 179 -0.24 31.66 4.96
C ARG A 179 0.94 32.64 5.09
N ASN A 180 2.04 32.15 5.64
CA ASN A 180 3.35 32.83 5.63
C ASN A 180 4.27 32.02 4.70
N HIS A 181 4.32 32.40 3.45
CA HIS A 181 5.10 31.73 2.39
C HIS A 181 6.49 32.36 2.30
N LEU A 182 7.55 31.57 2.50
CA LEU A 182 8.94 32.04 2.50
C LEU A 182 9.72 31.64 1.24
N TYR A 183 9.58 30.39 0.83
CA TYR A 183 10.31 29.83 -0.32
C TYR A 183 9.41 28.97 -1.19
N THR A 184 9.61 29.04 -2.50
CA THR A 184 9.17 28.00 -3.42
C THR A 184 10.38 27.16 -3.80
N VAL A 185 10.34 25.87 -3.45
CA VAL A 185 11.43 24.90 -3.69
C VAL A 185 11.04 24.01 -4.84
N LYS A 186 11.84 23.96 -5.90
CA LYS A 186 11.56 23.20 -7.12
C LYS A 186 12.67 22.22 -7.44
N ALA A 187 12.30 21.03 -7.87
CA ALA A 187 13.24 20.08 -8.45
C ALA A 187 13.57 20.47 -9.90
N TYR A 188 14.82 20.25 -10.33
CA TYR A 188 15.13 20.34 -11.75
C TYR A 188 14.36 19.29 -12.54
N PRO A 189 13.89 19.57 -13.77
CA PRO A 189 13.09 18.63 -14.56
C PRO A 189 13.80 17.31 -14.89
N ASP A 190 15.12 17.33 -14.93
CA ASP A 190 16.03 16.25 -15.30
C ASP A 190 16.74 15.64 -14.08
N PHE A 191 16.16 15.74 -12.90
CA PHE A 191 16.75 15.21 -11.68
C PHE A 191 17.02 13.69 -11.78
N THR A 192 18.06 13.25 -11.08
CA THR A 192 18.42 11.83 -11.01
C THR A 192 17.55 11.07 -10.01
N LEU A 193 17.29 9.79 -10.29
CA LEU A 193 16.44 8.95 -9.43
C LEU A 193 17.18 8.42 -8.21
N ASP A 194 16.48 8.29 -7.11
CA ASP A 194 16.94 7.53 -5.94
C ASP A 194 17.24 6.08 -6.31
N SER A 195 18.37 5.55 -5.84
CA SER A 195 18.84 4.23 -6.21
C SER A 195 17.87 3.10 -5.82
N ARG A 196 17.14 3.25 -4.72
CA ARG A 196 16.15 2.26 -4.27
C ARG A 196 14.91 2.28 -5.14
N PHE A 197 14.47 3.48 -5.54
CA PHE A 197 13.36 3.63 -6.48
C PHE A 197 13.73 3.02 -7.84
N ALA A 198 14.92 3.36 -8.38
CA ALA A 198 15.41 2.80 -9.63
C ALA A 198 15.52 1.26 -9.55
N GLN A 199 16.03 0.70 -8.45
CA GLN A 199 16.10 -0.75 -8.25
C GLN A 199 14.70 -1.41 -8.26
N ARG A 200 13.68 -0.76 -7.68
CA ARG A 200 12.29 -1.26 -7.73
C ARG A 200 11.76 -1.30 -9.15
N ALA A 201 12.00 -0.24 -9.93
CA ALA A 201 11.61 -0.17 -11.33
C ALA A 201 12.33 -1.24 -12.19
N ASN A 202 13.63 -1.47 -11.94
CA ASN A 202 14.39 -2.51 -12.63
C ASN A 202 13.83 -3.91 -12.37
N LYS A 203 13.37 -4.22 -11.14
CA LYS A 203 12.69 -5.50 -10.85
C LYS A 203 11.38 -5.68 -11.64
N ILE A 204 10.67 -4.59 -11.89
CA ILE A 204 9.47 -4.63 -12.75
C ILE A 204 9.89 -4.90 -14.20
N ALA A 205 11.00 -4.27 -14.68
CA ALA A 205 11.56 -4.53 -15.99
C ALA A 205 11.88 -6.02 -16.19
N ASP A 206 12.59 -6.60 -15.23
CA ASP A 206 12.96 -8.02 -15.25
C ASP A 206 11.74 -8.94 -15.33
N ALA A 207 10.72 -8.66 -14.52
CA ALA A 207 9.50 -9.44 -14.55
C ALA A 207 8.76 -9.33 -15.90
N ILE A 208 8.73 -8.13 -16.51
CA ILE A 208 8.12 -7.89 -17.83
C ILE A 208 8.86 -8.65 -18.92
N GLU A 209 10.19 -8.54 -18.94
CA GLU A 209 11.00 -9.16 -19.99
C GLU A 209 11.04 -10.69 -19.88
N ASN A 210 10.81 -11.23 -18.70
CA ASN A 210 10.63 -12.67 -18.48
C ASN A 210 9.19 -13.17 -18.69
N ASN A 211 8.29 -12.35 -19.25
CA ASN A 211 6.87 -12.66 -19.39
C ASN A 211 6.15 -13.04 -18.10
N GLN A 212 6.69 -12.66 -16.95
CA GLN A 212 6.10 -12.88 -15.63
C GLN A 212 5.09 -11.77 -15.33
N THR A 213 4.00 -11.73 -16.11
CA THR A 213 3.00 -10.63 -16.07
C THR A 213 2.39 -10.43 -14.70
N ARG A 214 2.10 -11.53 -13.98
CA ARG A 214 1.55 -11.48 -12.62
C ARG A 214 2.55 -10.87 -11.63
N LEU A 215 3.84 -11.22 -11.71
CA LEU A 215 4.89 -10.64 -10.89
C LEU A 215 5.08 -9.16 -11.22
N ALA A 216 5.11 -8.79 -12.49
CA ALA A 216 5.24 -7.40 -12.93
C ALA A 216 4.09 -6.53 -12.36
N THR A 217 2.86 -7.02 -12.41
CA THR A 217 1.71 -6.32 -11.84
C THR A 217 1.84 -6.18 -10.32
N TYR A 218 2.17 -7.28 -9.62
CA TYR A 218 2.38 -7.27 -8.16
C TYR A 218 3.47 -6.27 -7.75
N LEU A 219 4.61 -6.26 -8.45
CA LEU A 219 5.71 -5.33 -8.16
C LEU A 219 5.34 -3.88 -8.47
N SER A 220 4.53 -3.63 -9.51
CA SER A 220 4.03 -2.30 -9.86
C SER A 220 3.06 -1.79 -8.78
N GLU A 221 2.15 -2.63 -8.30
CA GLU A 221 1.26 -2.28 -7.17
C GLU A 221 2.06 -2.02 -5.89
N LYS A 222 3.13 -2.81 -5.66
CA LYS A 222 4.04 -2.61 -4.53
C LYS A 222 4.83 -1.30 -4.64
N LEU A 223 5.20 -0.88 -5.85
CA LEU A 223 5.82 0.43 -6.08
C LEU A 223 4.85 1.57 -5.71
N ILE A 224 3.57 1.47 -6.08
CA ILE A 224 2.54 2.44 -5.66
C ILE A 224 2.37 2.45 -4.13
N LEU A 225 2.42 1.29 -3.47
CA LEU A 225 2.37 1.23 -2.00
C LEU A 225 3.55 1.96 -1.35
N ASP A 226 4.76 1.80 -1.91
CA ASP A 226 5.99 2.31 -1.30
C ASP A 226 6.24 3.80 -1.63
N TYR A 227 5.80 4.28 -2.80
CA TYR A 227 6.12 5.63 -3.32
C TYR A 227 4.90 6.49 -3.66
N GLY A 228 3.69 5.97 -3.56
CA GLY A 228 2.46 6.71 -3.85
C GLY A 228 2.16 6.81 -5.35
N THR A 229 1.26 7.73 -5.67
CA THR A 229 0.71 7.91 -7.03
C THR A 229 1.38 9.02 -7.82
N HIS A 230 1.99 9.99 -7.11
CA HIS A 230 2.62 11.19 -7.68
C HIS A 230 4.03 11.37 -7.13
N VAL A 231 4.81 12.19 -7.81
CA VAL A 231 6.10 12.71 -7.34
C VAL A 231 5.97 14.21 -7.19
N ILE A 232 6.34 14.73 -6.02
CA ILE A 232 6.33 16.15 -5.73
C ILE A 232 7.48 16.81 -6.49
N THR A 233 7.17 17.76 -7.38
CA THR A 233 8.15 18.51 -8.17
C THR A 233 8.38 19.92 -7.67
N SER A 234 7.42 20.46 -6.93
CA SER A 234 7.52 21.80 -6.32
C SER A 234 6.81 21.81 -4.97
N VAL A 235 7.40 22.52 -4.02
CA VAL A 235 6.84 22.70 -2.68
C VAL A 235 6.93 24.18 -2.31
N ASP A 236 5.83 24.71 -1.79
CA ASP A 236 5.85 26.00 -1.12
C ASP A 236 6.18 25.78 0.36
N ALA A 237 7.29 26.35 0.80
CA ALA A 237 7.80 26.23 2.16
C ALA A 237 7.45 27.48 2.98
N GLY A 238 6.92 27.26 4.17
CA GLY A 238 6.47 28.33 5.03
C GLY A 238 5.76 27.81 6.27
N ALA A 239 4.72 28.54 6.69
CA ALA A 239 3.78 28.10 7.71
C ALA A 239 2.35 28.53 7.36
N ILE A 240 1.37 27.77 7.85
CA ILE A 240 -0.05 28.05 7.65
C ILE A 240 -0.80 27.87 8.96
N LEU A 241 -1.65 28.84 9.29
CA LEU A 241 -2.68 28.72 10.31
C LEU A 241 -4.02 28.48 9.61
N VAL A 242 -4.72 27.44 10.04
CA VAL A 242 -6.03 27.07 9.49
C VAL A 242 -7.05 27.03 10.62
N GLN A 243 -8.18 27.70 10.43
CA GLN A 243 -9.35 27.54 11.27
C GLN A 243 -10.49 26.91 10.46
N GLU A 244 -11.08 25.85 10.98
CA GLU A 244 -12.28 25.24 10.45
C GLU A 244 -13.43 25.45 11.46
N ASP A 245 -14.45 26.18 11.04
CA ASP A 245 -15.67 26.35 11.80
C ASP A 245 -16.82 25.61 11.11
N TYR A 246 -17.53 24.78 11.86
CA TYR A 246 -18.67 24.01 11.37
C TYR A 246 -19.96 24.72 11.78
N LEU A 247 -20.69 25.20 10.78
CA LEU A 247 -21.89 26.06 10.97
C LEU A 247 -23.14 25.24 10.73
N LYS A 248 -24.18 25.45 11.54
CA LYS A 248 -25.48 24.80 11.33
C LYS A 248 -26.02 25.09 9.93
N LYS A 249 -26.40 24.06 9.18
CA LYS A 249 -26.98 24.18 7.82
C LYS A 249 -28.21 25.09 7.81
N THR A 250 -29.00 25.10 8.90
CA THR A 250 -30.18 25.97 9.05
C THR A 250 -29.83 27.47 9.11
N TYR A 251 -28.68 27.80 9.71
CA TYR A 251 -28.16 29.16 9.71
C TYR A 251 -27.69 29.55 8.30
N PHE A 252 -26.87 28.70 7.70
CA PHE A 252 -26.34 28.92 6.37
C PHE A 252 -27.45 29.08 5.30
N SER A 253 -28.51 28.28 5.35
CA SER A 253 -29.64 28.38 4.41
C SER A 253 -30.39 29.71 4.53
N LYS A 254 -30.40 30.37 5.70
CA LYS A 254 -31.02 31.66 5.90
C LYS A 254 -30.18 32.80 5.33
N VAL A 255 -28.84 32.66 5.32
CA VAL A 255 -27.89 33.69 4.87
C VAL A 255 -27.27 33.37 3.52
N GLN A 256 -27.76 32.35 2.81
CA GLN A 256 -27.20 31.87 1.54
C GLN A 256 -27.14 32.95 0.44
N SER A 257 -28.00 33.97 0.50
CA SER A 257 -27.94 35.11 -0.40
C SER A 257 -26.79 36.09 -0.12
N ASP A 258 -26.12 35.95 1.03
CA ASP A 258 -25.03 36.81 1.48
C ASP A 258 -23.82 36.00 2.00
N MET A 259 -23.29 35.17 1.11
CA MET A 259 -22.10 34.34 1.44
C MET A 259 -20.87 35.18 1.76
N SER A 260 -20.78 36.40 1.25
CA SER A 260 -19.67 37.32 1.52
C SER A 260 -19.67 37.75 2.99
N SER A 261 -20.82 38.02 3.58
CA SER A 261 -20.91 38.39 5.00
C SER A 261 -20.53 37.23 5.94
N VAL A 262 -20.84 35.99 5.55
CA VAL A 262 -20.39 34.78 6.30
C VAL A 262 -18.89 34.64 6.25
N SER A 263 -18.27 34.82 5.08
CA SER A 263 -16.81 34.76 4.92
C SER A 263 -16.10 35.87 5.70
N VAL A 264 -16.66 37.09 5.72
CA VAL A 264 -16.15 38.20 6.54
C VAL A 264 -16.27 37.87 8.04
N ALA A 265 -17.43 37.38 8.50
CA ALA A 265 -17.63 36.99 9.90
C ALA A 265 -16.67 35.88 10.33
N ALA A 266 -16.41 34.88 9.45
CA ALA A 266 -15.43 33.84 9.68
C ALA A 266 -14.00 34.42 9.86
N GLY A 267 -13.59 35.31 8.98
CA GLY A 267 -12.32 36.02 9.08
C GLY A 267 -12.18 36.82 10.39
N LEU A 268 -13.22 37.57 10.75
CA LEU A 268 -13.26 38.31 12.02
C LEU A 268 -13.17 37.40 13.24
N ASN A 269 -13.90 36.28 13.25
CA ASN A 269 -13.83 35.26 14.31
C ASN A 269 -12.43 34.67 14.47
N PHE A 270 -11.75 34.43 13.37
CA PHE A 270 -10.37 33.94 13.38
C PHE A 270 -9.38 34.98 13.92
N PHE A 271 -9.47 36.22 13.43
CA PHE A 271 -8.58 37.31 13.88
C PHE A 271 -8.78 37.74 15.33
N ASP A 272 -10.01 37.61 15.84
CA ASP A 272 -10.29 37.81 17.27
C ASP A 272 -9.53 36.83 18.16
N LYS A 273 -9.48 35.55 17.74
CA LYS A 273 -8.68 34.51 18.42
C LYS A 273 -7.17 34.80 18.40
N LEU A 274 -6.67 35.45 17.36
CA LEU A 274 -5.26 35.84 17.20
C LEU A 274 -4.92 37.15 17.89
N LYS A 275 -5.86 37.79 18.60
CA LYS A 275 -5.69 39.18 19.14
C LYS A 275 -5.16 40.15 18.10
N PHE A 276 -5.65 40.05 16.89
CA PHE A 276 -5.34 40.99 15.84
C PHE A 276 -6.18 42.25 16.07
N ASP A 277 -5.52 43.40 16.28
CA ASP A 277 -6.20 44.67 16.56
C ASP A 277 -6.85 45.21 15.25
N ILE A 278 -7.97 44.58 14.85
CA ILE A 278 -8.78 45.11 13.75
C ILE A 278 -9.69 46.16 14.36
N ARG A 279 -9.29 47.42 14.27
CA ARG A 279 -10.18 48.55 14.51
C ARG A 279 -11.22 48.59 13.40
N SER A 280 -12.32 47.82 13.56
CA SER A 280 -13.44 47.91 12.65
C SER A 280 -14.47 48.95 13.21
N GLU A 281 -14.73 49.96 12.45
CA GLU A 281 -15.70 51.02 12.77
C GLU A 281 -17.17 50.63 12.53
N VAL A 282 -17.52 49.34 12.35
CA VAL A 282 -18.84 48.97 11.83
C VAL A 282 -19.64 48.16 12.85
N SER A 283 -20.67 48.80 13.44
CA SER A 283 -21.60 48.16 14.36
C SER A 283 -22.42 46.99 13.76
N GLN A 284 -22.56 46.94 12.45
CA GLN A 284 -23.28 45.89 11.73
C GLN A 284 -22.43 44.60 11.62
N GLU A 285 -21.12 44.70 11.59
CA GLU A 285 -20.20 43.57 11.61
C GLU A 285 -20.24 42.83 12.94
N ASN A 286 -20.43 43.51 14.06
CA ASN A 286 -20.55 42.89 15.39
C ASN A 286 -21.79 41.98 15.52
N SER A 287 -22.92 42.38 14.92
CA SER A 287 -24.15 41.56 14.95
C SER A 287 -23.99 40.29 14.08
N ASN A 288 -23.34 40.38 12.94
CA ASN A 288 -23.04 39.26 12.07
C ASN A 288 -22.04 38.29 12.73
N LEU A 289 -21.03 38.80 13.41
CA LEU A 289 -20.07 38.00 14.16
C LEU A 289 -20.73 37.24 15.31
N GLN A 290 -21.58 37.89 16.11
CA GLN A 290 -22.32 37.21 17.19
C GLN A 290 -23.27 36.14 16.64
N SER A 291 -23.98 36.42 15.55
CA SER A 291 -24.81 35.43 14.85
C SER A 291 -24.00 34.25 14.32
N TYR A 292 -22.84 34.51 13.73
CA TYR A 292 -21.91 33.49 13.26
C TYR A 292 -21.44 32.61 14.42
N GLN A 293 -20.89 33.20 15.48
CA GLN A 293 -20.39 32.49 16.67
C GLN A 293 -21.45 31.65 17.36
N GLY A 294 -22.71 32.14 17.45
CA GLY A 294 -23.83 31.41 18.05
C GLY A 294 -24.31 30.19 17.23
N ASN A 295 -23.85 30.06 15.99
CA ASN A 295 -24.23 28.95 15.10
C ASN A 295 -23.08 28.00 14.81
N ILE A 296 -21.91 28.18 15.42
CA ILE A 296 -20.80 27.22 15.35
C ILE A 296 -21.16 25.97 16.17
N THR A 297 -21.10 24.80 15.58
CA THR A 297 -21.26 23.49 16.25
C THR A 297 -19.92 22.93 16.73
N TYR A 298 -18.87 23.13 15.93
CA TYR A 298 -17.51 22.70 16.23
C TYR A 298 -16.52 23.69 15.61
N SER A 299 -15.38 23.90 16.25
CA SER A 299 -14.31 24.76 15.74
C SER A 299 -12.96 24.14 16.04
N LEU A 300 -12.09 24.11 15.03
CA LEU A 300 -10.73 23.61 15.11
C LEU A 300 -9.79 24.69 14.58
N THR A 301 -8.68 24.92 15.27
CA THR A 301 -7.60 25.78 14.78
C THR A 301 -6.29 25.00 14.85
N GLU A 302 -5.61 24.87 13.73
CA GLU A 302 -4.36 24.12 13.59
C GLU A 302 -3.26 25.04 13.03
N SER A 303 -2.02 24.84 13.49
CA SER A 303 -0.81 25.44 12.93
C SER A 303 0.03 24.35 12.26
N HIS A 304 0.28 24.50 10.97
CA HIS A 304 1.26 23.70 10.26
C HIS A 304 2.51 24.58 10.04
N GLY A 305 3.58 24.23 10.72
CA GLY A 305 4.77 25.07 10.79
C GLY A 305 4.64 26.27 11.74
N GLY A 306 5.75 26.99 11.95
CA GLY A 306 5.82 28.03 12.94
C GLY A 306 5.61 27.54 14.37
N ALA A 307 5.23 28.44 15.27
CA ALA A 307 4.84 28.10 16.64
C ALA A 307 3.48 27.42 16.67
N LEU A 308 3.28 26.51 17.63
CA LEU A 308 1.97 25.93 17.91
C LEU A 308 0.95 27.02 18.23
N PHE A 309 -0.26 26.85 17.70
CA PHE A 309 -1.36 27.76 18.01
C PHE A 309 -1.76 27.63 19.48
N TYR A 310 -1.91 28.78 20.16
CA TYR A 310 -2.58 28.91 21.44
C TYR A 310 -3.40 30.22 21.46
N PRO A 311 -4.55 30.27 22.15
CA PRO A 311 -5.35 31.48 22.22
C PRO A 311 -4.55 32.67 22.72
N GLY A 312 -4.51 33.73 21.92
CA GLY A 312 -3.77 34.96 22.23
C GLY A 312 -2.31 35.04 21.71
N ILE A 313 -1.88 34.06 20.88
CA ILE A 313 -0.66 34.25 20.09
C ILE A 313 -0.90 35.41 19.10
N THR A 314 0.10 36.30 18.98
CA THR A 314 0.03 37.37 17.98
C THR A 314 0.49 36.82 16.62
N LEU A 315 -0.11 37.34 15.54
CA LEU A 315 0.29 36.99 14.19
C LEU A 315 1.79 37.24 13.94
N GLN A 316 2.32 38.39 14.41
CA GLN A 316 3.73 38.72 14.29
C GLN A 316 4.62 37.63 14.94
N LYS A 317 4.33 37.24 16.18
CA LYS A 317 5.09 36.22 16.89
C LYS A 317 5.07 34.89 16.18
N TRP A 318 3.91 34.51 15.60
CA TRP A 318 3.79 33.31 14.81
C TRP A 318 4.62 33.40 13.51
N GLN A 319 4.56 34.51 12.79
CA GLN A 319 5.36 34.77 11.59
C GLN A 319 6.87 34.69 11.86
N GLU A 320 7.34 35.34 12.92
CA GLU A 320 8.76 35.30 13.32
C GLU A 320 9.24 33.87 13.62
N SER A 321 8.36 33.02 14.12
CA SER A 321 8.67 31.63 14.42
C SER A 321 8.74 30.72 13.19
N THR A 322 8.26 31.16 12.03
CA THR A 322 8.17 30.33 10.80
C THR A 322 9.55 29.89 10.33
N LEU A 323 10.57 30.75 10.41
CA LEU A 323 11.95 30.39 10.01
C LEU A 323 12.53 29.21 10.79
N ASN A 324 12.08 29.01 12.02
CA ASN A 324 12.57 27.93 12.87
C ASN A 324 11.81 26.61 12.69
N ASN A 325 10.67 26.63 11.98
CA ASN A 325 9.83 25.45 11.78
C ASN A 325 9.08 25.59 10.45
N LEU A 326 9.81 25.41 9.34
CA LEU A 326 9.26 25.40 7.99
C LEU A 326 8.56 24.08 7.70
N VAL A 327 7.39 24.17 7.07
CA VAL A 327 6.67 23.00 6.54
C VAL A 327 6.25 23.27 5.09
N ALA A 328 5.86 22.21 4.41
CA ALA A 328 5.21 22.33 3.10
C ALA A 328 3.77 22.84 3.28
N ILE A 329 3.51 24.04 2.79
CA ILE A 329 2.19 24.69 2.85
C ILE A 329 1.37 24.51 1.57
N ASP A 330 2.01 24.13 0.47
CA ASP A 330 1.37 23.60 -0.73
C ASP A 330 2.37 22.72 -1.51
N ARG A 331 1.86 21.84 -2.35
CA ARG A 331 2.64 20.91 -3.15
C ARG A 331 2.12 20.85 -4.57
N SER A 332 3.03 20.76 -5.54
CA SER A 332 2.72 20.46 -6.93
C SER A 332 3.52 19.25 -7.38
N GLY A 333 2.95 18.43 -8.23
CA GLY A 333 3.59 17.17 -8.64
C GLY A 333 3.03 16.64 -9.94
N LEU A 334 3.63 15.55 -10.39
CA LEU A 334 3.23 14.82 -11.59
C LEU A 334 3.03 13.33 -11.24
N PRO A 335 2.15 12.62 -11.97
CA PRO A 335 1.97 11.18 -11.80
C PRO A 335 3.30 10.43 -11.89
N ILE A 336 3.52 9.49 -10.98
CA ILE A 336 4.81 8.80 -10.81
C ILE A 336 5.31 8.11 -12.08
N HIS A 337 4.40 7.63 -12.93
CA HIS A 337 4.78 6.94 -14.17
C HIS A 337 5.46 7.85 -15.22
N PHE A 338 5.34 9.18 -15.12
CA PHE A 338 6.05 10.11 -16.00
C PHE A 338 7.57 10.10 -15.75
N PHE A 339 7.99 9.73 -14.57
CA PHE A 339 9.41 9.62 -14.21
C PHE A 339 10.05 8.29 -14.61
N LEU A 340 9.26 7.39 -15.19
CA LEU A 340 9.71 6.12 -15.78
C LEU A 340 9.80 6.30 -17.29
N ASN A 341 10.88 6.95 -17.73
CA ASN A 341 11.11 7.29 -19.13
C ASN A 341 12.56 7.01 -19.54
N PRO A 342 12.90 6.96 -20.85
CA PRO A 342 14.24 6.62 -21.31
C PRO A 342 15.36 7.57 -20.84
N SER A 343 15.02 8.81 -20.46
CA SER A 343 16.03 9.76 -19.94
C SER A 343 16.41 9.42 -18.50
N THR A 344 15.46 8.95 -17.70
CA THR A 344 15.70 8.55 -16.30
C THR A 344 16.26 7.12 -16.19
N PHE A 345 16.06 6.27 -17.21
CA PHE A 345 16.59 4.91 -17.29
C PHE A 345 17.39 4.70 -18.59
N PRO A 346 18.53 5.38 -18.77
CA PRO A 346 19.31 5.31 -20.00
C PRO A 346 19.93 3.92 -20.24
N ASP A 347 20.05 3.11 -19.19
CA ASP A 347 20.63 1.76 -19.24
C ASP A 347 19.59 0.68 -19.59
N LEU A 348 18.33 1.05 -19.76
CA LEU A 348 17.26 0.15 -20.18
C LEU A 348 16.82 0.45 -21.63
N PRO A 349 16.38 -0.58 -22.39
CA PRO A 349 15.75 -0.35 -23.70
C PRO A 349 14.48 0.50 -23.57
N ALA A 350 14.28 1.46 -24.48
CA ALA A 350 13.11 2.34 -24.44
C ALA A 350 11.77 1.57 -24.46
N PRO A 351 11.56 0.49 -25.24
CA PRO A 351 10.34 -0.31 -25.17
C PRO A 351 10.10 -0.92 -23.80
N THR A 352 11.13 -1.37 -23.09
CA THR A 352 11.04 -1.90 -21.73
C THR A 352 10.61 -0.82 -20.75
N VAL A 353 11.23 0.36 -20.81
CA VAL A 353 10.88 1.50 -19.95
C VAL A 353 9.42 1.92 -20.15
N ASN A 354 8.96 1.97 -21.41
CA ASN A 354 7.55 2.28 -21.71
C ASN A 354 6.59 1.23 -21.14
N LYS A 355 6.97 -0.07 -21.16
CA LYS A 355 6.15 -1.13 -20.54
C LYS A 355 6.12 -0.99 -19.02
N ILE A 356 7.23 -0.60 -18.36
CA ILE A 356 7.27 -0.32 -16.92
C ILE A 356 6.31 0.83 -16.59
N ALA A 357 6.44 1.97 -17.31
CA ALA A 357 5.58 3.13 -17.11
C ALA A 357 4.10 2.78 -17.25
N LEU A 358 3.74 2.00 -18.28
CA LEU A 358 2.38 1.52 -18.48
C LEU A 358 1.90 0.60 -17.36
N SER A 359 2.76 -0.30 -16.86
CA SER A 359 2.43 -1.22 -15.76
C SER A 359 2.19 -0.46 -14.46
N VAL A 360 3.04 0.51 -14.13
CA VAL A 360 2.91 1.37 -12.95
C VAL A 360 1.68 2.29 -13.06
N ARG A 361 1.42 2.84 -14.25
CA ARG A 361 0.18 3.61 -14.51
C ARG A 361 -1.05 2.77 -14.22
N LYS A 362 -1.13 1.54 -14.74
CA LYS A 362 -2.26 0.63 -14.50
C LYS A 362 -2.40 0.29 -13.01
N ALA A 363 -1.29 0.12 -12.29
CA ALA A 363 -1.32 -0.12 -10.84
C ALA A 363 -1.89 1.09 -10.09
N ALA A 364 -1.50 2.32 -10.46
CA ALA A 364 -2.08 3.54 -9.90
C ALA A 364 -3.58 3.65 -10.24
N GLU A 365 -3.98 3.44 -11.50
CA GLU A 365 -5.40 3.43 -11.91
C GLU A 365 -6.21 2.39 -11.12
N GLN A 366 -5.66 1.19 -10.88
CA GLN A 366 -6.30 0.16 -10.07
C GLN A 366 -6.45 0.61 -8.61
N TYR A 367 -5.45 1.30 -8.05
CA TYR A 367 -5.52 1.84 -6.69
C TYR A 367 -6.66 2.86 -6.53
N TYR A 368 -6.84 3.76 -7.49
CA TYR A 368 -7.98 4.68 -7.53
C TYR A 368 -9.30 3.92 -7.69
N LYS A 369 -9.37 3.00 -8.65
CA LYS A 369 -10.59 2.23 -8.95
C LYS A 369 -11.08 1.41 -7.77
N VAL A 370 -10.16 0.74 -7.06
CA VAL A 370 -10.46 -0.07 -5.86
C VAL A 370 -11.05 0.78 -4.73
N ASN A 371 -10.67 2.05 -4.66
CA ASN A 371 -11.11 2.99 -3.64
C ASN A 371 -12.26 3.90 -4.10
N THR A 372 -12.75 3.71 -5.33
CA THR A 372 -13.98 4.37 -5.81
C THR A 372 -15.19 3.64 -5.22
N ILE A 373 -16.01 4.35 -4.48
CA ILE A 373 -17.24 3.84 -3.87
C ILE A 373 -18.39 4.74 -4.38
N PRO A 374 -19.01 4.38 -5.51
CA PRO A 374 -20.15 5.13 -6.00
C PRO A 374 -21.40 4.83 -5.15
N GLY A 375 -22.25 5.82 -5.01
CA GLY A 375 -23.50 5.73 -4.25
C GLY A 375 -24.17 7.09 -4.12
N CYS A 376 -25.34 7.11 -3.49
CA CYS A 376 -26.02 8.37 -3.17
C CYS A 376 -25.25 9.15 -2.10
N VAL A 377 -24.81 10.35 -2.43
CA VAL A 377 -24.02 11.22 -1.56
C VAL A 377 -24.82 12.37 -0.92
N ASN A 378 -26.10 12.49 -1.22
CA ASN A 378 -26.97 13.49 -0.62
C ASN A 378 -27.50 13.03 0.75
N PRO A 379 -27.08 13.65 1.88
CA PRO A 379 -27.49 13.22 3.22
C PRO A 379 -29.01 13.27 3.45
N ASP A 380 -29.74 14.08 2.67
CA ASP A 380 -31.19 14.25 2.79
C ASP A 380 -31.99 13.15 2.04
N SER A 381 -31.32 12.25 1.31
CA SER A 381 -31.92 11.16 0.54
C SER A 381 -32.17 9.92 1.40
N LYS A 382 -33.23 9.17 1.09
CA LYS A 382 -33.58 7.94 1.81
C LYS A 382 -32.55 6.82 1.65
N ASN A 383 -31.85 6.81 0.54
CA ASN A 383 -30.80 5.85 0.22
C ASN A 383 -29.39 6.46 0.29
N PHE A 384 -29.21 7.51 1.12
CA PHE A 384 -27.89 8.08 1.36
C PHE A 384 -26.87 7.02 1.80
N ASP A 385 -25.73 6.95 1.13
CA ASP A 385 -24.63 6.06 1.48
C ASP A 385 -23.45 6.86 2.09
N PHE A 386 -23.29 6.74 3.39
CA PHE A 386 -22.18 7.40 4.11
C PHE A 386 -20.80 6.94 3.63
N GLN A 387 -20.70 5.74 3.02
CA GLN A 387 -19.44 5.22 2.50
C GLN A 387 -19.10 5.77 1.11
N ALA A 388 -20.11 6.18 0.34
CA ALA A 388 -19.91 6.67 -1.02
C ALA A 388 -18.98 7.88 -1.05
N ASN A 389 -18.08 7.93 -2.03
CA ASN A 389 -17.17 9.04 -2.29
C ASN A 389 -17.30 9.60 -3.71
N VAL A 390 -18.16 9.00 -4.52
CA VAL A 390 -18.54 9.46 -5.85
C VAL A 390 -20.06 9.36 -5.98
N ASP A 391 -20.70 10.43 -6.46
CA ASP A 391 -22.12 10.42 -6.73
C ASP A 391 -22.42 9.59 -7.99
N ASP A 392 -23.29 8.60 -7.87
CA ASP A 392 -23.75 7.76 -8.96
C ASP A 392 -25.16 8.15 -9.45
N ALA A 393 -25.68 9.29 -9.00
CA ALA A 393 -27.01 9.81 -9.29
C ALA A 393 -28.16 8.86 -8.87
N SER A 394 -27.92 7.97 -7.89
CA SER A 394 -28.91 7.00 -7.41
C SER A 394 -29.82 7.56 -6.30
N CYS A 395 -29.67 8.84 -5.95
CA CYS A 395 -30.35 9.47 -4.82
C CYS A 395 -31.86 9.63 -5.07
N GLU A 396 -32.68 8.60 -4.86
CA GLU A 396 -34.17 8.70 -4.72
C GLU A 396 -34.85 7.32 -4.51
N GLY A 397 -36.10 7.31 -4.00
CA GLY A 397 -37.14 6.35 -4.24
C GLY A 397 -37.45 5.25 -3.22
N PRO A 398 -38.52 4.47 -3.44
CA PRO A 398 -38.97 3.44 -2.53
C PRO A 398 -38.15 2.15 -2.63
N VAL A 399 -38.20 1.36 -1.59
CA VAL A 399 -37.44 0.13 -1.38
C VAL A 399 -38.14 -1.08 -1.95
N THR A 400 -37.39 -1.93 -2.67
CA THR A 400 -37.83 -3.27 -3.08
C THR A 400 -37.02 -4.32 -2.33
N ASN A 401 -37.70 -5.24 -1.65
CA ASN A 401 -37.04 -6.35 -0.98
C ASN A 401 -36.89 -7.51 -1.99
N LEU A 402 -35.64 -7.78 -2.41
CA LEU A 402 -35.31 -8.84 -3.36
C LEU A 402 -34.61 -9.97 -2.59
N SER A 403 -35.03 -11.21 -2.83
CA SER A 403 -34.32 -12.40 -2.36
C SER A 403 -33.42 -12.97 -3.44
N PHE A 404 -32.45 -13.77 -3.07
CA PHE A 404 -31.56 -14.42 -4.00
C PHE A 404 -31.48 -15.94 -3.79
N GLY A 405 -31.08 -16.70 -4.84
CA GLY A 405 -31.12 -18.16 -4.87
C GLY A 405 -29.90 -18.86 -4.26
N GLY A 406 -29.05 -18.14 -3.55
CA GLY A 406 -27.85 -18.69 -2.92
C GLY A 406 -26.60 -18.57 -3.78
N ILE A 407 -25.51 -19.15 -3.29
CA ILE A 407 -24.18 -19.11 -3.89
C ILE A 407 -23.62 -20.53 -3.93
N TYR A 408 -22.84 -20.87 -4.95
CA TYR A 408 -22.03 -22.07 -4.98
C TYR A 408 -20.65 -21.78 -5.58
N GLN A 409 -19.68 -22.63 -5.25
CA GLN A 409 -18.29 -22.51 -5.72
C GLN A 409 -17.88 -23.81 -6.40
N GLN A 410 -17.60 -23.74 -7.69
CA GLN A 410 -17.13 -24.84 -8.49
C GLN A 410 -15.61 -24.79 -8.62
N CYS A 411 -14.95 -25.91 -8.36
CA CYS A 411 -13.49 -25.98 -8.39
C CYS A 411 -13.02 -27.00 -9.43
N THR A 412 -12.03 -26.61 -10.24
CA THR A 412 -11.41 -27.45 -11.27
C THR A 412 -9.90 -27.53 -10.99
N PRO A 413 -9.34 -28.73 -10.75
CA PRO A 413 -7.90 -28.88 -10.61
C PRO A 413 -7.17 -28.51 -11.90
N LEU A 414 -6.12 -27.71 -11.81
CA LEU A 414 -5.23 -27.36 -12.92
C LEU A 414 -3.93 -28.17 -12.92
N THR A 415 -3.56 -28.76 -11.77
CA THR A 415 -2.46 -29.69 -11.60
C THR A 415 -3.00 -31.03 -11.09
N LEU A 416 -2.24 -32.12 -11.27
CA LEU A 416 -2.66 -33.46 -10.84
C LEU A 416 -3.01 -33.52 -9.35
N ASP A 417 -2.30 -32.78 -8.53
CA ASP A 417 -2.47 -32.67 -7.06
C ASP A 417 -3.38 -31.51 -6.63
N GLY A 418 -3.93 -30.75 -7.59
CA GLY A 418 -4.84 -29.63 -7.36
C GLY A 418 -6.18 -30.02 -6.75
N SER A 419 -6.58 -31.33 -6.84
CA SER A 419 -7.78 -31.86 -6.21
C SER A 419 -7.85 -31.59 -4.71
N THR A 420 -6.71 -31.61 -4.02
CA THR A 420 -6.63 -31.31 -2.58
C THR A 420 -7.00 -29.86 -2.21
N ILE A 421 -6.91 -28.93 -3.17
CA ILE A 421 -7.43 -27.57 -3.03
C ILE A 421 -8.94 -27.60 -3.18
N CYS A 422 -9.44 -28.28 -4.21
CA CYS A 422 -10.86 -28.36 -4.51
C CYS A 422 -11.67 -29.02 -3.39
N ASP A 423 -11.14 -30.05 -2.73
CA ASP A 423 -11.78 -30.70 -1.57
C ASP A 423 -12.06 -29.71 -0.41
N LYS A 424 -11.30 -28.64 -0.33
CA LYS A 424 -11.41 -27.63 0.74
C LYS A 424 -12.17 -26.37 0.33
N THR A 425 -12.28 -26.09 -0.96
CA THR A 425 -12.82 -24.83 -1.47
C THR A 425 -14.12 -24.98 -2.24
N ALA A 426 -14.39 -26.13 -2.86
CA ALA A 426 -15.64 -26.36 -3.54
C ALA A 426 -16.83 -26.33 -2.56
N GLN A 427 -17.87 -25.58 -2.91
CA GLN A 427 -19.06 -25.44 -2.05
C GLN A 427 -20.33 -25.54 -2.88
N LYS A 428 -21.22 -26.42 -2.47
CA LYS A 428 -22.55 -26.58 -3.07
C LYS A 428 -23.51 -25.50 -2.59
N ASN A 429 -24.50 -25.16 -3.41
CA ASN A 429 -25.60 -24.29 -3.00
C ASN A 429 -26.46 -25.03 -1.93
N PRO A 430 -26.65 -24.43 -0.75
CA PRO A 430 -27.45 -25.08 0.29
C PRO A 430 -28.90 -25.34 -0.11
N ALA A 431 -29.48 -24.58 -1.03
CA ALA A 431 -30.84 -24.72 -1.51
C ALA A 431 -31.06 -25.96 -2.40
N THR A 432 -30.02 -26.35 -3.14
CA THR A 432 -30.11 -27.49 -4.09
C THR A 432 -29.31 -28.71 -3.64
N GLY A 433 -28.34 -28.51 -2.73
CA GLY A 433 -27.38 -29.54 -2.37
C GLY A 433 -26.39 -29.87 -3.49
N ASP A 434 -26.32 -29.07 -4.57
CA ASP A 434 -25.49 -29.28 -5.74
C ASP A 434 -24.90 -27.97 -6.26
N TYR A 435 -24.04 -28.00 -7.30
CA TYR A 435 -23.48 -26.86 -8.01
C TYR A 435 -24.50 -26.31 -9.01
N SER A 436 -25.66 -25.89 -8.50
CA SER A 436 -26.79 -25.44 -9.32
C SER A 436 -27.62 -24.38 -8.58
N CYS A 437 -28.48 -23.70 -9.33
CA CYS A 437 -29.44 -22.75 -8.77
C CYS A 437 -30.82 -23.40 -8.55
N PRO A 438 -31.60 -22.93 -7.58
CA PRO A 438 -32.99 -23.34 -7.41
C PRO A 438 -33.85 -22.96 -8.63
N PRO A 439 -35.05 -23.54 -8.80
CA PRO A 439 -35.96 -23.15 -9.86
C PRO A 439 -36.22 -21.65 -9.91
N LEU A 440 -36.28 -21.07 -11.11
CA LEU A 440 -36.48 -19.67 -11.41
C LEU A 440 -35.24 -18.78 -11.12
N TYR A 441 -34.15 -19.32 -10.62
CA TYR A 441 -32.88 -18.65 -10.48
C TYR A 441 -31.86 -19.17 -11.48
N TYR A 442 -31.02 -18.27 -11.99
CA TYR A 442 -30.01 -18.56 -13.02
C TYR A 442 -28.60 -18.28 -12.47
N PRO A 443 -27.62 -19.14 -12.79
CA PRO A 443 -26.27 -18.93 -12.34
C PRO A 443 -25.62 -17.74 -13.04
N THR A 444 -25.08 -16.82 -12.27
CA THR A 444 -24.27 -15.69 -12.73
C THR A 444 -22.87 -15.88 -12.19
N LEU A 445 -21.88 -16.00 -13.08
CA LEU A 445 -20.47 -16.09 -12.68
C LEU A 445 -20.09 -14.75 -12.04
N LEU A 446 -19.67 -14.81 -10.79
CA LEU A 446 -19.28 -13.61 -10.05
C LEU A 446 -17.77 -13.42 -10.07
N HIS A 447 -17.02 -14.50 -9.90
CA HIS A 447 -15.57 -14.43 -9.82
C HIS A 447 -14.90 -15.74 -10.22
N THR A 448 -13.81 -15.62 -10.96
CA THR A 448 -12.91 -16.75 -11.26
C THR A 448 -11.54 -16.40 -10.69
N GLU A 449 -10.99 -17.28 -9.88
CA GLU A 449 -9.65 -17.14 -9.33
C GLU A 449 -8.83 -18.42 -9.49
N THR A 450 -7.52 -18.28 -9.60
CA THR A 450 -6.59 -19.41 -9.53
C THR A 450 -5.98 -19.43 -8.13
N ILE A 451 -6.22 -20.53 -7.42
CA ILE A 451 -5.64 -20.78 -6.11
C ILE A 451 -4.35 -21.56 -6.29
N GLU A 452 -3.27 -21.01 -5.76
CA GLU A 452 -1.94 -21.61 -5.79
C GLU A 452 -1.49 -21.94 -4.35
N ARG A 453 -0.90 -23.13 -4.16
CA ARG A 453 -0.31 -23.53 -2.89
C ARG A 453 1.01 -24.25 -3.12
N GLY A 454 2.09 -23.64 -2.62
CA GLY A 454 3.41 -24.24 -2.64
C GLY A 454 3.57 -25.30 -1.55
N TYR A 455 4.36 -26.32 -1.85
CA TYR A 455 4.73 -27.35 -0.89
C TYR A 455 6.07 -28.00 -1.32
N ASN A 456 6.80 -28.56 -0.36
CA ASN A 456 7.99 -29.34 -0.64
C ASN A 456 7.61 -30.80 -0.86
N ASN A 457 8.13 -31.40 -1.92
CA ASN A 457 7.98 -32.81 -2.23
C ASN A 457 9.37 -33.45 -2.37
N TYR A 458 9.57 -34.60 -1.76
CA TYR A 458 10.83 -35.33 -1.90
C TYR A 458 10.76 -36.18 -3.18
N GLU A 459 11.57 -35.80 -4.15
CA GLU A 459 11.59 -36.42 -5.47
C GLU A 459 12.96 -36.99 -5.79
N CYS A 460 12.94 -38.10 -6.54
CA CYS A 460 14.15 -38.73 -7.06
C CYS A 460 14.12 -38.67 -8.59
N SER A 461 15.11 -38.05 -9.19
CA SER A 461 15.38 -38.15 -10.63
C SER A 461 16.41 -39.27 -10.88
N LYS A 462 16.22 -39.97 -11.96
CA LYS A 462 17.15 -40.98 -12.40
C LYS A 462 17.73 -40.57 -13.76
N ASP A 463 18.98 -40.13 -13.73
CA ASP A 463 19.74 -39.82 -14.95
C ASP A 463 20.55 -41.05 -15.38
N CYS A 464 20.34 -41.45 -16.61
CA CYS A 464 20.97 -42.65 -17.15
C CYS A 464 21.85 -42.27 -18.35
N ASP A 465 23.16 -42.48 -18.19
CA ASP A 465 24.15 -42.25 -19.26
C ASP A 465 24.76 -43.58 -19.74
N ASN A 466 25.15 -43.58 -20.99
CA ASN A 466 25.93 -44.70 -21.53
C ASN A 466 27.33 -44.72 -20.90
N CYS A 467 27.64 -45.79 -20.19
CA CYS A 467 28.90 -45.95 -19.47
C CYS A 467 29.58 -47.30 -19.82
N GLY A 468 30.77 -47.52 -19.30
CA GLY A 468 31.51 -48.75 -19.46
C GLY A 468 32.38 -48.77 -20.75
N PHE A 469 33.09 -49.88 -20.93
CA PHE A 469 34.01 -50.02 -22.07
C PHE A 469 33.17 -50.08 -23.36
N LEU A 470 33.47 -49.20 -24.30
CA LEU A 470 32.76 -49.03 -25.59
C LEU A 470 31.29 -48.55 -25.46
N TRP A 471 30.87 -47.92 -24.36
CA TRP A 471 29.51 -47.37 -24.20
C TRP A 471 28.40 -48.43 -24.26
N LEU A 472 28.71 -49.70 -23.93
CA LEU A 472 27.80 -50.84 -24.06
C LEU A 472 26.92 -51.08 -22.81
N SER A 473 27.08 -50.30 -21.76
CA SER A 473 26.25 -50.36 -20.55
C SER A 473 25.67 -48.99 -20.21
N THR A 474 24.48 -49.00 -19.62
CA THR A 474 23.85 -47.80 -19.13
C THR A 474 24.04 -47.74 -17.62
N CYS A 475 24.65 -46.68 -17.11
CA CYS A 475 24.75 -46.37 -15.69
C CYS A 475 23.73 -45.33 -15.36
N CYS A 476 23.00 -45.53 -14.27
CA CYS A 476 21.96 -44.62 -13.82
C CYS A 476 22.33 -44.12 -12.44
N ASP A 477 22.47 -42.83 -12.31
CA ASP A 477 22.59 -42.15 -11.01
C ASP A 477 21.23 -41.66 -10.55
N GLN A 478 20.89 -41.98 -9.31
CA GLN A 478 19.66 -41.51 -8.70
C GLN A 478 19.98 -40.35 -7.76
N THR A 479 19.51 -39.15 -8.12
CA THR A 479 19.61 -37.98 -7.28
C THR A 479 18.26 -37.70 -6.64
N CYS A 480 18.23 -37.70 -5.31
CA CYS A 480 17.00 -37.43 -4.55
C CYS A 480 17.17 -36.13 -3.76
N GLY A 481 16.12 -35.33 -3.70
CA GLY A 481 16.11 -34.08 -2.95
C GLY A 481 14.71 -33.51 -2.80
N ASP A 482 14.61 -32.47 -1.97
CA ASP A 482 13.36 -31.72 -1.85
C ASP A 482 13.16 -30.85 -3.09
N ALA A 483 12.06 -31.10 -3.80
CA ALA A 483 11.60 -30.28 -4.91
C ALA A 483 10.43 -29.41 -4.44
N TYR A 484 10.53 -28.10 -4.66
CA TYR A 484 9.41 -27.20 -4.43
C TYR A 484 8.39 -27.34 -5.56
N ARG A 485 7.15 -27.63 -5.20
CA ARG A 485 6.04 -27.79 -6.15
C ARG A 485 4.91 -26.83 -5.82
N VAL A 486 4.18 -26.44 -6.85
CA VAL A 486 3.01 -25.56 -6.74
C VAL A 486 1.80 -26.31 -7.31
N ARG A 487 0.84 -26.62 -6.43
CA ARG A 487 -0.46 -27.11 -6.86
C ARG A 487 -1.40 -25.97 -7.16
N ARG A 488 -2.21 -26.14 -8.22
CA ARG A 488 -3.10 -25.11 -8.74
C ARG A 488 -4.50 -25.66 -8.95
N ALA A 489 -5.48 -24.83 -8.63
CA ALA A 489 -6.89 -25.11 -8.94
C ALA A 489 -7.59 -23.81 -9.35
N LYS A 490 -8.53 -23.93 -10.29
CA LYS A 490 -9.43 -22.86 -10.70
C LYS A 490 -10.69 -22.92 -9.86
N LEU A 491 -11.02 -21.84 -9.16
CA LEU A 491 -12.26 -21.69 -8.40
C LEU A 491 -13.16 -20.68 -9.09
N GLU A 492 -14.39 -21.07 -9.37
CA GLU A 492 -15.43 -20.24 -9.97
C GLU A 492 -16.58 -20.08 -8.99
N THR A 493 -16.83 -18.82 -8.58
CA THR A 493 -17.92 -18.48 -7.66
C THR A 493 -19.12 -17.98 -8.46
N TYR A 494 -20.25 -18.62 -8.28
CA TYR A 494 -21.53 -18.28 -8.90
C TYR A 494 -22.54 -17.86 -7.86
N TRP A 495 -23.35 -16.85 -8.18
CA TRP A 495 -24.53 -16.53 -7.42
C TRP A 495 -25.78 -16.75 -8.26
N CYS A 496 -26.87 -17.12 -7.61
CA CYS A 496 -28.14 -17.46 -8.25
C CYS A 496 -29.05 -16.22 -8.28
N SER A 497 -29.22 -15.66 -9.46
CA SER A 497 -30.01 -14.45 -9.69
C SER A 497 -31.34 -14.78 -10.38
N SER A 498 -32.35 -13.95 -10.18
CA SER A 498 -33.58 -14.00 -10.95
C SER A 498 -33.98 -12.60 -11.42
N THR A 499 -34.22 -12.45 -12.72
CA THR A 499 -34.76 -11.24 -13.33
C THR A 499 -36.28 -11.29 -13.50
N GLN A 500 -36.88 -12.43 -13.11
CA GLN A 500 -38.32 -12.65 -13.20
C GLN A 500 -38.96 -12.45 -11.82
N LYS A 501 -40.29 -12.28 -11.81
CA LYS A 501 -41.04 -12.27 -10.55
C LYS A 501 -40.97 -13.68 -9.93
N ILE A 502 -40.31 -13.78 -8.80
CA ILE A 502 -40.21 -15.00 -8.03
C ILE A 502 -41.40 -15.13 -7.06
N PRO A 503 -41.80 -16.36 -6.70
CA PRO A 503 -42.82 -16.58 -5.68
C PRO A 503 -42.44 -15.95 -4.35
N GLU A 504 -43.41 -15.49 -3.59
CA GLU A 504 -43.18 -15.06 -2.22
C GLU A 504 -42.56 -16.20 -1.39
N PHE A 505 -41.68 -15.85 -0.49
CA PHE A 505 -40.97 -16.80 0.37
C PHE A 505 -40.12 -17.83 -0.39
N SER A 506 -39.53 -17.44 -1.54
CA SER A 506 -38.56 -18.22 -2.28
C SER A 506 -37.17 -17.62 -2.21
N GLY A 507 -36.15 -18.48 -2.25
CA GLY A 507 -34.73 -18.06 -2.14
C GLY A 507 -34.32 -17.71 -0.70
N TYR A 508 -33.31 -16.87 -0.58
CA TYR A 508 -32.73 -16.49 0.70
C TYR A 508 -32.92 -14.98 0.99
N LEU A 509 -33.17 -14.67 2.26
CA LEU A 509 -33.00 -13.34 2.77
C LEU A 509 -31.51 -13.01 2.92
N PHE A 510 -31.12 -11.77 2.65
CA PHE A 510 -29.75 -11.31 2.76
C PHE A 510 -29.53 -10.58 4.09
N GLY A 511 -28.58 -11.07 4.89
CA GLY A 511 -28.24 -10.56 6.24
C GLY A 511 -26.84 -9.92 6.32
N GLY A 512 -26.27 -9.48 5.18
CA GLY A 512 -24.96 -8.83 5.13
C GLY A 512 -23.82 -9.78 4.84
N LEU A 513 -22.63 -9.23 4.83
CA LEU A 513 -21.34 -9.90 4.56
C LEU A 513 -20.35 -9.56 5.66
N PHE A 514 -19.45 -10.48 5.97
CA PHE A 514 -18.30 -10.23 6.84
C PHE A 514 -17.11 -11.11 6.46
N GLY A 515 -15.94 -10.76 6.93
CA GLY A 515 -14.73 -11.54 6.66
C GLY A 515 -13.47 -10.88 7.18
N PRO A 516 -12.29 -11.33 6.76
CA PRO A 516 -11.04 -10.72 7.16
C PRO A 516 -11.02 -9.21 6.86
N GLY A 517 -10.92 -8.37 7.89
CA GLY A 517 -10.89 -6.91 7.74
C GLY A 517 -12.23 -6.23 7.45
N MET A 518 -13.34 -6.96 7.49
CA MET A 518 -14.69 -6.39 7.31
C MET A 518 -15.70 -7.01 8.28
N GLN A 519 -16.27 -6.18 9.14
CA GLN A 519 -17.40 -6.57 10.00
C GLN A 519 -18.71 -6.52 9.21
N ASN A 520 -19.67 -7.34 9.60
CA ASN A 520 -21.02 -7.25 9.07
C ASN A 520 -21.64 -5.91 9.48
N PRO A 521 -22.07 -5.06 8.53
CA PRO A 521 -22.64 -3.76 8.83
C PRO A 521 -23.88 -3.81 9.73
N LEU A 522 -24.63 -4.92 9.72
CA LEU A 522 -25.85 -5.10 10.55
C LEU A 522 -25.54 -5.42 12.00
N THR A 523 -24.58 -6.32 12.24
CA THR A 523 -24.26 -6.81 13.59
C THR A 523 -23.09 -6.07 14.24
N LYS A 524 -22.35 -5.27 13.45
CA LYS A 524 -21.09 -4.62 13.85
C LYS A 524 -20.04 -5.62 14.39
N SER A 525 -20.11 -6.84 13.93
CA SER A 525 -19.25 -7.95 14.37
C SER A 525 -18.96 -8.92 13.21
N ASN A 526 -18.09 -9.89 13.44
CA ASN A 526 -17.81 -10.99 12.48
C ASN A 526 -18.83 -12.13 12.66
N SER A 527 -20.10 -11.79 12.62
CA SER A 527 -21.20 -12.74 12.78
C SER A 527 -22.42 -12.35 11.95
N CYS A 528 -23.28 -13.31 11.72
CA CYS A 528 -24.59 -13.08 11.12
C CYS A 528 -25.61 -12.59 12.15
N PRO A 529 -26.67 -11.90 11.69
CA PRO A 529 -27.83 -11.63 12.55
C PRO A 529 -28.48 -12.91 13.09
N PRO A 530 -29.26 -12.86 14.17
CA PRO A 530 -30.03 -14.00 14.65
C PRO A 530 -30.90 -14.62 13.55
N ASN A 531 -30.98 -15.94 13.50
CA ASN A 531 -31.71 -16.74 12.49
C ASN A 531 -31.13 -16.67 11.08
N TYR A 532 -29.86 -16.21 10.94
CA TYR A 532 -29.09 -16.30 9.72
C TYR A 532 -27.93 -17.28 9.91
N PHE A 533 -27.60 -18.03 8.88
CA PHE A 533 -26.42 -18.88 8.85
C PHE A 533 -25.38 -18.35 7.89
N THR A 534 -24.13 -18.72 8.12
CA THR A 534 -23.00 -18.31 7.30
C THR A 534 -22.80 -19.26 6.14
N GLN A 535 -22.52 -18.71 4.97
CA GLN A 535 -22.05 -19.45 3.81
C GLN A 535 -20.75 -18.82 3.32
N HIS A 536 -19.77 -19.64 2.90
CA HIS A 536 -18.56 -19.12 2.27
C HIS A 536 -18.91 -18.38 0.98
N PHE A 537 -18.34 -17.17 0.85
CA PHE A 537 -18.59 -16.32 -0.30
C PHE A 537 -17.42 -16.33 -1.27
N LEU A 538 -16.17 -16.32 -0.74
CA LEU A 538 -14.93 -16.35 -1.52
C LEU A 538 -13.85 -17.15 -0.79
N SER A 539 -12.80 -17.55 -1.52
CA SER A 539 -11.65 -18.30 -0.96
C SER A 539 -10.86 -17.53 0.10
N ASN A 540 -10.98 -16.21 0.13
CA ASN A 540 -10.30 -15.31 1.07
C ASN A 540 -10.92 -15.29 2.49
N GLY A 541 -11.92 -16.12 2.75
CA GLY A 541 -12.60 -16.18 4.05
C GLY A 541 -13.78 -15.22 4.22
N MET A 542 -14.23 -14.57 3.14
CA MET A 542 -15.48 -13.81 3.15
C MET A 542 -16.68 -14.74 3.30
N MET A 543 -17.62 -14.31 4.15
CA MET A 543 -18.85 -15.00 4.49
C MET A 543 -20.07 -14.17 4.12
N VAL A 544 -21.11 -14.81 3.63
CA VAL A 544 -22.43 -14.20 3.43
C VAL A 544 -23.42 -14.75 4.46
N CYS A 545 -24.26 -13.88 4.97
CA CYS A 545 -25.33 -14.23 5.90
C CYS A 545 -26.63 -14.41 5.12
N ILE A 546 -27.21 -15.60 5.21
CA ILE A 546 -28.44 -15.96 4.50
C ILE A 546 -29.44 -16.63 5.44
N SER A 547 -30.72 -16.46 5.15
CA SER A 547 -31.80 -17.08 5.94
C SER A 547 -32.98 -17.47 5.05
N THR A 548 -33.64 -18.56 5.42
CA THR A 548 -34.95 -18.97 4.89
C THR A 548 -36.09 -18.72 5.88
N ASP A 549 -35.78 -18.14 7.05
CA ASP A 549 -36.77 -17.79 8.06
C ASP A 549 -37.45 -16.46 7.72
N TYR A 550 -38.47 -16.51 6.89
CA TYR A 550 -39.23 -15.33 6.47
C TYR A 550 -40.11 -14.73 7.59
N LYS A 551 -40.33 -15.45 8.70
CA LYS A 551 -41.14 -14.94 9.82
C LYS A 551 -40.37 -13.99 10.73
N THR A 552 -39.19 -14.43 11.16
CA THR A 552 -38.35 -13.65 12.09
C THR A 552 -37.18 -12.96 11.39
N GLY A 553 -36.63 -13.58 10.36
CA GLY A 553 -35.47 -13.06 9.62
C GLY A 553 -35.76 -11.78 8.83
N THR A 554 -37.02 -11.57 8.38
CA THR A 554 -37.36 -10.40 7.54
C THR A 554 -37.05 -9.06 8.19
N ARG A 555 -37.15 -8.96 9.52
CA ARG A 555 -36.82 -7.73 10.27
C ARG A 555 -35.34 -7.37 10.25
N LEU A 556 -34.48 -8.36 10.00
CA LEU A 556 -33.03 -8.25 9.99
C LEU A 556 -32.46 -8.43 8.56
N SER A 557 -33.34 -8.60 7.56
CA SER A 557 -32.92 -8.66 6.16
C SER A 557 -32.66 -7.26 5.61
N VAL A 558 -31.71 -7.18 4.71
CA VAL A 558 -31.47 -5.98 3.92
C VAL A 558 -31.99 -6.21 2.53
N PRO A 559 -32.82 -5.32 1.97
CA PRO A 559 -33.17 -5.39 0.57
C PRO A 559 -31.92 -5.49 -0.30
N PHE A 560 -31.85 -6.58 -1.07
CA PHE A 560 -30.67 -6.94 -1.86
C PHE A 560 -31.00 -6.89 -3.34
N ALA A 561 -30.15 -6.23 -4.13
CA ALA A 561 -30.33 -6.00 -5.55
C ALA A 561 -29.18 -6.50 -6.42
N GLY A 562 -28.51 -7.56 -5.97
CA GLY A 562 -27.55 -8.31 -6.78
C GLY A 562 -26.09 -8.10 -6.45
N PHE A 563 -25.30 -9.00 -7.01
CA PHE A 563 -23.83 -8.91 -7.06
C PHE A 563 -23.37 -8.62 -8.48
N PHE A 564 -22.20 -8.01 -8.59
CA PHE A 564 -21.47 -7.89 -9.85
C PHE A 564 -19.96 -7.73 -9.56
N SER A 565 -19.14 -7.87 -10.59
CA SER A 565 -17.70 -7.81 -10.46
C SER A 565 -17.02 -7.22 -11.68
N CYS A 566 -15.69 -7.23 -11.71
CA CYS A 566 -14.92 -6.94 -12.92
C CYS A 566 -15.17 -7.95 -14.07
N GLN A 567 -15.69 -9.15 -13.75
CA GLN A 567 -15.88 -10.26 -14.69
C GLN A 567 -17.33 -10.35 -15.18
N SER A 568 -18.30 -9.83 -14.44
CA SER A 568 -19.71 -9.90 -14.81
C SER A 568 -20.51 -8.70 -14.30
N GLY A 569 -21.45 -8.25 -15.13
CA GLY A 569 -22.43 -7.25 -14.72
C GLY A 569 -23.50 -7.80 -13.78
N ASN A 570 -24.32 -6.91 -13.23
CA ASN A 570 -25.47 -7.25 -12.40
C ASN A 570 -26.67 -7.61 -13.28
N PRO A 571 -27.17 -8.85 -13.25
CA PRO A 571 -28.38 -9.22 -14.01
C PRO A 571 -29.61 -8.37 -13.69
N LEU A 572 -29.74 -7.92 -12.43
CA LEU A 572 -30.84 -7.07 -11.99
C LEU A 572 -30.72 -5.63 -12.51
N ALA A 573 -29.56 -5.23 -13.01
CA ALA A 573 -29.29 -3.96 -13.69
C ALA A 573 -29.03 -4.15 -15.19
N LYS A 574 -29.69 -5.10 -15.84
CA LYS A 574 -29.54 -5.42 -17.28
C LYS A 574 -28.08 -5.76 -17.66
N ASN A 575 -27.39 -6.48 -16.80
CA ASN A 575 -25.97 -6.85 -16.93
C ASN A 575 -24.98 -5.67 -16.99
N GLN A 576 -25.36 -4.50 -16.49
CA GLN A 576 -24.43 -3.40 -16.30
C GLN A 576 -23.61 -3.59 -15.02
N SER A 577 -22.41 -3.04 -14.97
CA SER A 577 -21.56 -3.04 -13.79
C SER A 577 -21.96 -1.93 -12.80
N CYS A 578 -23.22 -1.93 -12.40
CA CYS A 578 -23.81 -0.97 -11.47
C CYS A 578 -24.96 -1.62 -10.68
N CYS A 579 -25.45 -0.90 -9.70
CA CYS A 579 -26.68 -1.26 -9.00
C CYS A 579 -27.92 -0.80 -9.79
N PRO A 580 -29.06 -1.48 -9.62
CA PRO A 580 -30.34 -0.96 -10.07
C PRO A 580 -30.64 0.39 -9.39
N PRO A 581 -31.48 1.26 -10.01
CA PRO A 581 -31.93 2.48 -9.36
C PRO A 581 -32.42 2.22 -7.94
N GLN A 582 -32.06 3.10 -7.00
CA GLN A 582 -32.48 3.06 -5.58
C GLN A 582 -31.69 2.10 -4.69
N PHE A 583 -30.66 1.44 -5.20
CA PHE A 583 -29.74 0.62 -4.43
C PHE A 583 -28.33 1.20 -4.48
N SER A 584 -27.66 1.23 -3.33
CA SER A 584 -26.28 1.66 -3.20
C SER A 584 -25.33 0.52 -3.44
N GLN A 585 -24.21 0.86 -4.03
CA GLN A 585 -23.12 -0.07 -4.30
C GLN A 585 -22.17 -0.17 -3.13
N HIS A 586 -21.89 -1.38 -2.70
CA HIS A 586 -20.94 -1.65 -1.63
C HIS A 586 -19.89 -2.67 -2.08
N LEU A 587 -18.67 -2.49 -1.62
CA LEU A 587 -17.59 -3.40 -1.90
C LEU A 587 -17.63 -4.59 -0.96
N ALA A 588 -17.79 -5.80 -1.52
CA ALA A 588 -17.71 -7.04 -0.77
C ALA A 588 -16.24 -7.46 -0.56
N ALA A 589 -15.47 -7.55 -1.63
CA ALA A 589 -14.08 -7.99 -1.58
C ALA A 589 -13.29 -7.52 -2.80
N ILE A 590 -11.97 -7.63 -2.68
CA ILE A 590 -11.04 -7.57 -3.80
C ILE A 590 -10.31 -8.90 -3.82
N SER A 591 -10.39 -9.61 -4.91
CA SER A 591 -9.69 -10.86 -5.13
C SER A 591 -8.97 -10.81 -6.47
N ASP A 592 -7.65 -10.99 -6.43
CA ASP A 592 -6.77 -10.94 -7.61
C ASP A 592 -6.95 -9.67 -8.48
N GLY A 593 -7.08 -8.50 -7.84
CA GLY A 593 -7.29 -7.23 -8.53
C GLY A 593 -8.72 -7.01 -9.05
N CYS A 594 -9.61 -8.00 -8.89
CA CYS A 594 -11.01 -7.89 -9.25
C CYS A 594 -11.85 -7.45 -8.06
N GLN A 595 -12.59 -6.35 -8.24
CA GLN A 595 -13.57 -5.90 -7.27
C GLN A 595 -14.86 -6.73 -7.40
N ILE A 596 -15.37 -7.18 -6.28
CA ILE A 596 -16.66 -7.85 -6.15
C ILE A 596 -17.57 -6.94 -5.32
N LEU A 597 -18.69 -6.57 -5.90
CA LEU A 597 -19.57 -5.54 -5.42
C LEU A 597 -20.98 -6.09 -5.22
N TYR A 598 -21.71 -5.50 -4.28
CA TYR A 598 -23.11 -5.85 -4.02
C TYR A 598 -23.98 -4.62 -3.85
N CYS A 599 -25.24 -4.80 -4.16
CA CYS A 599 -26.24 -3.75 -4.17
C CYS A 599 -27.24 -3.99 -3.03
N VAL A 600 -27.37 -3.04 -2.13
CA VAL A 600 -28.34 -3.08 -1.04
C VAL A 600 -28.95 -1.71 -0.79
N GLN A 601 -30.07 -1.67 -0.12
CA GLN A 601 -30.59 -0.43 0.38
C GLN A 601 -29.68 0.09 1.50
N SER A 602 -29.20 1.33 1.34
CA SER A 602 -28.12 1.88 2.15
C SER A 602 -28.55 2.40 3.53
N VAL A 603 -29.82 2.68 3.77
CA VAL A 603 -30.32 3.24 5.06
C VAL A 603 -29.86 2.42 6.28
N VAL A 604 -29.76 1.10 6.13
CA VAL A 604 -29.29 0.21 7.19
C VAL A 604 -27.79 0.30 7.45
N PHE A 605 -27.01 0.77 6.46
CA PHE A 605 -25.56 0.85 6.50
C PHE A 605 -25.00 2.25 6.78
N THR A 606 -25.85 3.28 6.84
CA THR A 606 -25.44 4.70 6.90
C THR A 606 -24.94 5.19 8.26
N GLY A 607 -25.08 4.42 9.32
CA GLY A 607 -24.65 4.82 10.66
C GLY A 607 -23.22 4.41 11.05
N GLY A 608 -22.44 3.84 10.10
CA GLY A 608 -21.13 3.25 10.37
C GLY A 608 -19.96 4.24 10.36
N GLU A 609 -18.79 3.75 10.73
CA GLU A 609 -17.52 4.46 10.53
C GLU A 609 -17.16 4.48 9.05
N LEU A 610 -16.42 5.52 8.64
CA LEU A 610 -15.85 5.57 7.30
C LEU A 610 -14.85 4.42 7.13
N LYS A 611 -15.02 3.63 6.07
CA LYS A 611 -14.08 2.54 5.77
C LYS A 611 -12.68 3.09 5.55
N PRO A 612 -11.66 2.40 6.05
CA PRO A 612 -10.28 2.74 5.75
C PRO A 612 -10.02 2.55 4.25
N ILE A 613 -9.06 3.31 3.75
CA ILE A 613 -8.55 3.13 2.39
C ILE A 613 -7.97 1.72 2.23
N ARG A 614 -8.17 1.14 1.07
CA ARG A 614 -7.57 -0.14 0.69
C ARG A 614 -6.25 0.11 -0.01
N LEU A 615 -5.19 -0.46 0.54
CA LEU A 615 -3.83 -0.30 0.02
C LEU A 615 -3.45 -1.46 -0.91
N PRO A 616 -2.67 -1.18 -1.97
CA PRO A 616 -2.10 -2.25 -2.79
C PRO A 616 -1.06 -3.06 -1.96
N PRO A 617 -0.64 -4.27 -2.39
CA PRO A 617 -1.03 -4.92 -3.63
C PRO A 617 -2.39 -5.62 -3.52
N PHE A 618 -3.17 -5.59 -4.61
CA PHE A 618 -4.49 -6.21 -4.68
C PHE A 618 -4.43 -7.63 -5.24
N ILE A 619 -3.36 -7.94 -5.96
CA ILE A 619 -3.11 -9.31 -6.44
C ILE A 619 -2.17 -10.05 -5.50
N ARG A 620 -2.29 -11.38 -5.48
CA ARG A 620 -1.40 -12.23 -4.70
C ARG A 620 -0.04 -12.33 -5.40
N PRO A 621 1.08 -12.35 -4.63
CA PRO A 621 2.38 -12.66 -5.24
C PRO A 621 2.32 -14.04 -5.88
N PRO A 622 2.90 -14.22 -7.08
CA PRO A 622 2.95 -15.53 -7.71
C PRO A 622 3.87 -16.45 -6.89
N LEU A 623 3.50 -17.73 -6.84
CA LEU A 623 4.38 -18.79 -6.39
C LEU A 623 5.13 -19.33 -7.61
N PHE A 624 6.43 -19.47 -7.50
CA PHE A 624 7.28 -19.97 -8.57
C PHE A 624 7.84 -21.33 -8.18
N ASP A 625 7.85 -22.26 -9.14
CA ASP A 625 8.75 -23.40 -9.09
C ASP A 625 10.17 -22.81 -9.25
N MET A 626 11.09 -23.13 -8.35
CA MET A 626 12.47 -22.65 -8.44
C MET A 626 13.18 -23.39 -9.59
N ILE A 627 12.89 -23.00 -10.82
CA ILE A 627 13.66 -23.42 -11.99
C ILE A 627 14.66 -22.28 -12.23
N VAL A 628 15.91 -22.54 -11.93
CA VAL A 628 17.02 -21.65 -12.33
C VAL A 628 17.19 -21.77 -13.84
N THR A 629 16.57 -20.89 -14.60
CA THR A 629 16.80 -20.81 -16.04
C THR A 629 17.97 -19.85 -16.27
N ASN A 630 19.12 -20.40 -16.70
CA ASN A 630 20.24 -19.62 -17.24
C ASN A 630 19.87 -19.06 -18.61
N THR A 631 18.89 -18.16 -18.68
CA THR A 631 18.51 -17.52 -19.93
C THR A 631 19.28 -16.21 -20.10
N VAL A 632 19.93 -16.06 -21.25
CA VAL A 632 20.50 -14.79 -21.69
C VAL A 632 19.48 -14.12 -22.60
N ALA A 633 18.99 -12.95 -22.21
CA ALA A 633 18.10 -12.13 -23.02
C ALA A 633 18.91 -11.02 -23.71
N VAL A 634 18.70 -10.82 -24.99
CA VAL A 634 19.30 -9.74 -25.77
C VAL A 634 18.20 -8.91 -26.42
N MET A 635 18.26 -7.60 -26.25
CA MET A 635 17.35 -6.65 -26.91
C MET A 635 18.17 -5.63 -27.67
N THR A 636 17.81 -5.38 -28.94
CA THR A 636 18.47 -4.41 -29.80
C THR A 636 17.51 -3.32 -30.24
N GLU A 637 17.91 -2.06 -30.09
CA GLU A 637 17.18 -0.89 -30.53
C GLU A 637 18.15 0.06 -31.28
N GLY A 638 17.98 0.19 -32.59
CA GLY A 638 18.87 0.97 -33.42
C GLY A 638 20.31 0.44 -33.35
N HIS A 639 21.26 1.27 -32.93
CA HIS A 639 22.66 0.92 -32.76
C HIS A 639 23.03 0.46 -31.34
N ARG A 640 22.10 0.38 -30.45
CA ARG A 640 22.31 -0.04 -29.06
C ARG A 640 21.74 -1.43 -28.82
N SER A 641 22.49 -2.23 -28.10
CA SER A 641 22.01 -3.55 -27.67
C SER A 641 22.22 -3.71 -26.17
N TRP A 642 21.27 -4.28 -25.52
CA TRP A 642 21.29 -4.58 -24.10
C TRP A 642 21.30 -6.09 -23.88
N VAL A 643 22.06 -6.51 -22.88
CA VAL A 643 22.17 -7.91 -22.48
C VAL A 643 21.79 -8.05 -21.03
N ARG A 644 21.04 -9.09 -20.72
CA ARG A 644 20.74 -9.54 -19.37
C ARG A 644 21.21 -10.98 -19.22
N VAL A 645 22.05 -11.26 -18.22
CA VAL A 645 22.57 -12.58 -17.89
C VAL A 645 21.92 -13.07 -16.61
N GLY A 646 21.29 -14.25 -16.63
CA GLY A 646 20.34 -14.83 -15.72
C GLY A 646 20.43 -14.46 -14.24
N GLU A 647 21.56 -14.66 -13.57
CA GLU A 647 21.67 -14.44 -12.12
C GLU A 647 21.86 -12.97 -11.70
N THR A 648 22.25 -12.08 -12.59
CA THR A 648 22.47 -10.66 -12.26
C THR A 648 21.20 -9.83 -12.28
N GLU A 649 20.12 -10.35 -12.86
CA GLU A 649 18.79 -9.74 -12.94
C GLU A 649 18.75 -8.29 -13.48
N MET A 650 19.84 -7.76 -14.00
CA MET A 650 19.94 -6.38 -14.47
C MET A 650 20.28 -6.33 -15.96
N TRP A 651 19.56 -5.46 -16.67
CA TRP A 651 19.92 -5.08 -18.03
C TRP A 651 21.19 -4.21 -18.02
N ARG A 652 22.09 -4.44 -18.94
CA ARG A 652 23.26 -3.60 -19.20
C ARG A 652 23.51 -3.46 -20.69
N LEU A 653 24.14 -2.37 -21.10
CA LEU A 653 24.60 -2.19 -22.46
C LEU A 653 25.62 -3.28 -22.80
N ALA A 654 25.42 -3.93 -23.94
CA ALA A 654 26.32 -4.94 -24.43
C ALA A 654 27.68 -4.30 -24.82
N LYS A 655 28.77 -4.97 -24.47
CA LYS A 655 30.09 -4.57 -24.94
C LYS A 655 30.24 -4.87 -26.43
N PRO A 656 31.06 -4.12 -27.18
CA PRO A 656 31.32 -4.40 -28.59
C PRO A 656 31.75 -5.85 -28.80
N GLY A 657 31.04 -6.58 -29.66
CA GLY A 657 31.33 -7.98 -29.98
C GLY A 657 30.77 -9.02 -28.99
N GLU A 658 30.21 -8.63 -27.86
CA GLU A 658 29.69 -9.55 -26.85
C GLU A 658 28.50 -10.38 -27.36
N ILE A 659 27.60 -9.77 -28.14
CA ILE A 659 26.45 -10.44 -28.73
C ILE A 659 26.82 -11.56 -29.67
N ASN A 660 27.90 -11.37 -30.44
CA ASN A 660 28.39 -12.38 -31.36
C ASN A 660 28.97 -13.61 -30.64
N GLN A 661 29.39 -13.46 -29.38
CA GLN A 661 29.88 -14.56 -28.55
C GLN A 661 28.71 -15.28 -27.81
N MET A 662 27.54 -14.67 -27.75
CA MET A 662 26.33 -15.20 -27.12
C MET A 662 25.33 -15.79 -28.13
N ALA A 663 25.69 -15.85 -29.44
CA ALA A 663 24.88 -16.53 -30.44
C ALA A 663 24.67 -18.00 -30.01
N PRO A 664 23.44 -18.54 -30.12
CA PRO A 664 23.14 -19.87 -29.65
C PRO A 664 24.06 -20.86 -30.38
N VAL A 665 24.91 -21.54 -29.66
CA VAL A 665 25.49 -22.78 -30.11
C VAL A 665 24.30 -23.73 -30.18
N SER A 666 23.84 -24.01 -31.40
CA SER A 666 22.86 -25.04 -31.66
C SER A 666 23.31 -26.34 -30.97
N ASP A 667 22.50 -26.83 -30.08
CA ASP A 667 22.49 -28.17 -29.51
C ASP A 667 23.87 -28.84 -29.32
N ALA A 668 24.56 -28.47 -28.26
CA ALA A 668 25.48 -29.37 -27.60
C ALA A 668 25.21 -29.25 -26.09
N SER A 669 24.57 -30.27 -25.53
CA SER A 669 24.46 -30.52 -24.12
C SER A 669 25.82 -30.39 -23.42
N SER A 670 26.12 -29.22 -22.86
CA SER A 670 27.25 -29.06 -21.96
C SER A 670 26.72 -29.07 -20.53
N SER A 671 26.62 -30.27 -19.97
CA SER A 671 26.74 -30.42 -18.52
C SER A 671 28.02 -29.69 -18.11
N SER A 672 27.94 -28.65 -17.28
CA SER A 672 29.08 -28.10 -16.58
C SER A 672 29.60 -29.15 -15.60
N GLN A 673 30.33 -30.12 -16.10
CA GLN A 673 31.17 -30.94 -15.26
C GLN A 673 32.27 -30.07 -14.72
N MET A 674 32.27 -29.86 -13.38
CA MET A 674 33.44 -29.39 -12.68
C MET A 674 34.66 -30.19 -13.16
N SER A 675 35.72 -29.54 -13.56
CA SER A 675 36.92 -30.18 -14.06
C SER A 675 37.42 -31.18 -13.02
N GLY A 676 37.97 -32.32 -13.48
CA GLY A 676 38.46 -33.37 -12.58
C GLY A 676 39.47 -32.85 -11.54
N GLY A 677 40.16 -31.73 -11.80
CA GLY A 677 41.03 -31.05 -10.87
C GLY A 677 40.32 -30.33 -9.73
N GLU A 678 39.16 -29.72 -9.99
CA GLU A 678 38.37 -29.06 -8.93
C GLU A 678 37.71 -30.08 -7.99
N LYS A 679 37.19 -31.20 -8.52
CA LYS A 679 36.68 -32.31 -7.72
C LYS A 679 37.74 -32.94 -6.84
N ALA A 680 38.96 -33.11 -7.38
CA ALA A 680 40.11 -33.61 -6.63
C ALA A 680 40.52 -32.61 -5.51
N GLY A 681 40.53 -31.32 -5.77
CA GLY A 681 40.84 -30.27 -4.77
C GLY A 681 39.87 -30.25 -3.61
N VAL A 682 38.56 -30.33 -3.86
CA VAL A 682 37.53 -30.36 -2.82
C VAL A 682 37.62 -31.64 -2.00
N VAL A 683 37.81 -32.80 -2.63
CA VAL A 683 37.94 -34.09 -1.92
C VAL A 683 39.20 -34.10 -1.05
N ILE A 684 40.33 -33.61 -1.55
CA ILE A 684 41.58 -33.53 -0.78
C ILE A 684 41.40 -32.55 0.40
N GLY A 685 40.78 -31.39 0.18
CA GLY A 685 40.50 -30.42 1.24
C GLY A 685 39.64 -31.01 2.35
N VAL A 686 38.56 -31.72 2.03
CA VAL A 686 37.68 -32.37 3.01
C VAL A 686 38.40 -33.50 3.73
N MET A 687 39.22 -34.31 3.03
CA MET A 687 40.00 -35.37 3.64
C MET A 687 41.05 -34.83 4.63
N VAL A 688 41.75 -33.74 4.30
CA VAL A 688 42.70 -33.10 5.18
C VAL A 688 42.00 -32.57 6.43
N LEU A 689 40.80 -31.99 6.28
CA LEU A 689 40.01 -31.47 7.39
C LEU A 689 39.52 -32.61 8.32
N VAL A 690 39.10 -33.73 7.76
CA VAL A 690 38.69 -34.91 8.53
C VAL A 690 39.91 -35.52 9.27
N VAL A 691 41.06 -35.61 8.63
CA VAL A 691 42.28 -36.11 9.27
C VAL A 691 42.73 -35.22 10.42
N LEU A 692 42.63 -33.89 10.26
CA LEU A 692 42.94 -32.95 11.33
C LEU A 692 42.00 -33.08 12.52
N VAL A 693 40.68 -33.20 12.25
CA VAL A 693 39.67 -33.40 13.31
C VAL A 693 39.91 -34.72 14.05
N VAL A 694 40.21 -35.81 13.33
CA VAL A 694 40.50 -37.11 13.91
C VAL A 694 41.81 -37.05 14.71
N ALA A 695 42.83 -36.40 14.23
CA ALA A 695 44.12 -36.21 14.95
C ALA A 695 43.92 -35.43 16.26
N VAL A 696 43.11 -34.36 16.24
CA VAL A 696 42.76 -33.59 17.45
C VAL A 696 41.99 -34.47 18.43
N PHE A 697 41.05 -35.30 17.93
CA PHE A 697 40.27 -36.21 18.79
C PHE A 697 41.16 -37.31 19.43
N ILE A 698 42.10 -37.88 18.67
CA ILE A 698 43.06 -38.86 19.17
C ILE A 698 44.00 -38.22 20.19
N MET A 699 44.50 -37.01 19.93
CA MET A 699 45.35 -36.29 20.92
C MET A 699 44.58 -35.96 22.19
N LYS A 700 43.32 -35.56 22.09
CA LYS A 700 42.45 -35.32 23.25
C LYS A 700 42.22 -36.60 24.05
N ARG A 701 41.97 -37.74 23.36
CA ARG A 701 41.76 -39.05 24.01
C ARG A 701 43.04 -39.56 24.70
N ARG A 702 44.24 -39.35 24.11
CA ARG A 702 45.53 -39.69 24.71
C ARG A 702 45.84 -38.83 25.95
N ARG A 703 45.45 -37.53 25.93
CA ARG A 703 45.60 -36.67 27.10
C ARG A 703 44.68 -37.07 28.27
N MET A 704 43.48 -37.54 27.97
CA MET A 704 42.56 -38.04 29.02
C MET A 704 43.02 -39.38 29.63
N SER A 705 43.65 -40.25 28.81
CA SER A 705 44.20 -41.52 29.30
C SER A 705 45.52 -41.39 30.07
N SER A 706 46.20 -40.23 30.02
CA SER A 706 47.41 -39.94 30.83
C SER A 706 47.13 -39.21 32.14
N ALA A 707 45.84 -38.94 32.42
CA ALA A 707 45.40 -38.30 33.65
C ALA A 707 44.77 -39.30 34.66
N GLU A 708 44.72 -40.58 34.30
CA GLU A 708 44.24 -41.70 35.15
C GLU A 708 45.33 -42.74 35.52
N LEU A 709 46.61 -42.35 35.46
CA LEU A 709 47.72 -43.15 35.97
C LEU A 709 48.49 -42.37 37.00
#